data_c3394327cdd636dbc8b5e903cd58eb10
#
_entry.id   c3394327cdd636dbc8b5e903cd58eb10
#
_cell.length_a   1.000
_cell.length_b   1.000
_cell.length_c   1.000
_cell.angle_alpha   90.00
_cell.angle_beta   90.00
_cell.angle_gamma   90.00
#
_symmetry.space_group_name_H-M   'P 1'
#
loop_
_entity.id
_entity.type
_entity.pdbx_description
1 polymer ?
#
loop_
_entity_poly.entity_id
_entity_poly.type
_entity_poly.pdbx_seq_one_letter_code
_entity_poly.pdbx_strand_id
1 'polypeptide(L)'
;MKKYIFSLVCLCCALLPALEGQAHEYPNHPELRKSDANIIGHILDKNTKEHLPYITVALKGTTIGTVTDATGHYFLKNLPEGNFVLEVSSVGYKTVRRNVTLKKGRTLEEDFEIEEDAVALDGVVVSANRNETTRRLAPTLVNVVDLKIFENTNSTTLAQGLSFQPGVRVESNCQNCGFQQVRINGLDGPYTQILLDSRPIFSALSGVYGIEQIPASMIERVEVMRGGGSALFGSSAIAGTINIITKEPIRNSGMLSHTITGIGDGDAFDNSTALNASLVTDDQRAGLYIFGQNRHRSAYDHDGDGYSEIPKLHGQTVGFRSFLKTTTYSKLTFEYHHMEEFRRGGDLLNRPPHEANVAEQTEHSINGGGLKFDYFSPNEKHRFNVFASAQHINRDSYYGPGDRDPLDAYGNTTDLNWMAGSQYVYSFGKCIFMPSDLTAGIEFNQDKLEDNMWGYNRTVDQKVNIGSAFLQNEWKNEHWGLLIGGRLDKHNLIDHVIFSPRANLRYNPTENINLRFSYSSGFRAPQAFDEDLHVENVGGNVAMVELADDLKEERSQSLSASADIYHRFGAFQVNFLVEGFYTKLSDVFALTDGEVVNGILTRTRYNAPGARVMGLTLEGKMAYLTKFQVQAGVTLQQSHYNEPHVWNPDAPAVKKMMRTPNTYGYFTATYTPIKPLSIALSGTYTGSMLVPHEPVPGFLENPITVNTKDFFDISLKAAYDFKLYKSVNLQVNAGVQNIFNAYQNDFDKGADRDSGYIYGPSLPRSFFAGVKISY
;
A
#
# COMPACT_ATOMS: atom_id res chain seq x y z
N MET A 1 -6.15 30.87 6.24
CA MET A 1 -5.28 29.80 5.75
C MET A 1 -4.45 30.17 4.52
N LYS A 2 -4.97 30.72 3.42
CA LYS A 2 -4.17 31.10 2.23
C LYS A 2 -2.93 31.99 2.50
N LYS A 3 -2.94 32.82 3.55
CA LYS A 3 -1.78 33.66 3.93
C LYS A 3 -0.62 32.90 4.59
N TYR A 4 -0.86 31.78 5.24
CA TYR A 4 0.17 31.01 5.97
C TYR A 4 0.93 30.03 5.06
N ILE A 5 0.28 29.47 4.04
CA ILE A 5 0.93 28.59 3.05
C ILE A 5 1.95 29.39 2.22
N PHE A 6 1.61 30.61 1.82
CA PHE A 6 2.54 31.48 1.09
C PHE A 6 3.75 31.90 1.96
N SER A 7 3.54 32.09 3.26
CA SER A 7 4.63 32.40 4.20
C SER A 7 5.56 31.20 4.46
N LEU A 8 5.04 29.97 4.45
CA LEU A 8 5.86 28.77 4.64
C LEU A 8 6.72 28.48 3.41
N VAL A 9 6.18 28.65 2.21
CA VAL A 9 6.92 28.51 0.95
C VAL A 9 8.00 29.60 0.83
N CYS A 10 7.69 30.83 1.23
CA CYS A 10 8.69 31.91 1.27
C CYS A 10 9.75 31.69 2.35
N LEU A 11 9.42 31.06 3.48
CA LEU A 11 10.39 30.72 4.52
C LEU A 11 11.35 29.62 4.07
N CYS A 12 10.87 28.61 3.35
CA CYS A 12 11.71 27.59 2.73
C CYS A 12 12.63 28.17 1.65
N CYS A 13 12.14 29.10 0.84
CA CYS A 13 12.98 29.80 -0.16
C CYS A 13 13.96 30.77 0.45
N ALA A 14 13.69 31.35 1.62
CA ALA A 14 14.60 32.26 2.32
C ALA A 14 15.70 31.56 3.09
N LEU A 15 15.57 30.25 3.36
CA LEU A 15 16.63 29.44 4.00
C LEU A 15 17.67 28.88 3.02
N LEU A 16 17.42 28.91 1.71
CA LEU A 16 18.34 28.46 0.69
C LEU A 16 19.62 29.33 0.53
N PRO A 17 19.59 30.67 0.70
CA PRO A 17 20.83 31.46 0.62
C PRO A 17 21.77 31.39 1.85
N ALA A 18 21.26 30.85 2.99
CA ALA A 18 22.06 30.77 4.22
C ALA A 18 23.00 29.55 4.27
N LEU A 19 22.98 28.70 3.27
CA LEU A 19 23.87 27.51 3.17
C LEU A 19 25.12 27.74 2.34
N GLU A 20 25.33 28.93 1.77
CA GLU A 20 26.59 29.32 1.13
C GLU A 20 27.62 29.92 2.10
N GLY A 21 27.47 29.70 3.39
CA GLY A 21 28.31 30.26 4.44
C GLY A 21 29.33 29.27 5.02
N GLN A 22 30.59 29.38 4.59
CA GLN A 22 31.81 28.91 5.25
C GLN A 22 32.02 27.39 5.34
N ALA A 23 32.88 26.89 4.46
CA ALA A 23 33.67 25.68 4.69
C ALA A 23 34.53 25.86 5.98
N HIS A 24 33.98 25.51 7.12
CA HIS A 24 34.76 25.27 8.32
C HIS A 24 35.61 24.03 8.11
N GLU A 25 36.91 24.19 8.03
CA GLU A 25 37.88 23.11 8.18
C GLU A 25 37.68 22.49 9.56
N TYR A 26 37.07 21.29 9.58
CA TYR A 26 37.00 20.47 10.79
C TYR A 26 38.38 19.85 11.05
N PRO A 27 38.92 19.94 12.27
CA PRO A 27 40.21 19.40 12.59
C PRO A 27 40.21 17.87 12.58
N ASN A 28 41.05 17.30 11.73
CA ASN A 28 41.64 15.95 11.78
C ASN A 28 40.81 14.80 12.34
N HIS A 29 39.71 14.42 11.68
CA HIS A 29 39.20 13.06 11.76
C HIS A 29 39.79 12.23 10.61
N PRO A 30 40.44 11.07 10.87
CA PRO A 30 41.06 10.25 9.82
C PRO A 30 40.08 9.73 8.74
N GLU A 31 38.80 9.73 9.05
CA GLU A 31 37.70 9.17 8.18
C GLU A 31 37.14 10.18 7.16
N LEU A 32 37.52 11.46 7.23
CA LEU A 32 36.98 12.50 6.34
C LEU A 32 37.94 12.96 5.23
N ARG A 33 39.06 12.28 5.05
CA ARG A 33 39.93 12.59 3.92
C ARG A 33 39.29 12.09 2.63
N LYS A 34 38.62 13.01 1.92
CA LYS A 34 38.27 12.81 0.52
C LYS A 34 39.54 12.41 -0.21
N SER A 35 39.53 11.21 -0.78
CA SER A 35 40.70 10.69 -1.46
C SER A 35 40.55 11.03 -2.89
N ASP A 36 40.69 11.79 -3.65
CA ASP A 36 40.50 11.97 -5.12
C ASP A 36 40.36 10.66 -5.91
N ALA A 37 39.90 9.58 -5.24
CA ALA A 37 39.53 8.34 -5.89
C ALA A 37 38.19 8.53 -6.57
N ASN A 38 38.06 8.06 -7.80
CA ASN A 38 36.83 8.19 -8.58
C ASN A 38 36.50 6.88 -9.30
N ILE A 39 35.26 6.69 -9.65
CA ILE A 39 34.81 5.64 -10.58
C ILE A 39 34.05 6.32 -11.70
N ILE A 40 34.32 5.93 -12.94
CA ILE A 40 33.58 6.32 -14.14
C ILE A 40 33.18 5.06 -14.89
N GLY A 41 32.18 5.14 -15.74
CA GLY A 41 31.81 4.06 -16.62
C GLY A 41 30.47 4.30 -17.29
N HIS A 42 30.01 3.30 -18.01
CA HIS A 42 28.72 3.30 -18.64
C HIS A 42 27.98 1.98 -18.40
N ILE A 43 26.67 2.03 -18.54
CA ILE A 43 25.82 0.86 -18.35
C ILE A 43 25.05 0.59 -19.65
N LEU A 44 25.19 -0.64 -20.13
CA LEU A 44 24.56 -1.12 -21.36
C LEU A 44 23.50 -2.20 -21.04
N ASP A 45 22.48 -2.25 -21.87
CA ASP A 45 21.63 -3.44 -21.94
C ASP A 45 22.43 -4.59 -22.56
N LYS A 46 22.45 -5.72 -21.87
CA LYS A 46 23.23 -6.91 -22.30
C LYS A 46 22.81 -7.44 -23.68
N ASN A 47 21.54 -7.33 -24.04
CA ASN A 47 20.99 -7.89 -25.26
C ASN A 47 21.01 -6.90 -26.42
N THR A 48 20.59 -5.66 -26.18
CA THR A 48 20.46 -4.63 -27.22
C THR A 48 21.74 -3.84 -27.42
N LYS A 49 22.66 -3.84 -26.40
CA LYS A 49 23.86 -3.02 -26.33
C LYS A 49 23.57 -1.50 -26.33
N GLU A 50 22.35 -1.13 -26.11
CA GLU A 50 21.97 0.27 -25.93
C GLU A 50 22.42 0.77 -24.55
N HIS A 51 22.84 2.02 -24.49
CA HIS A 51 23.13 2.69 -23.23
C HIS A 51 21.89 2.88 -22.40
N LEU A 52 21.96 2.53 -21.11
CA LEU A 52 20.83 2.57 -20.19
C LEU A 52 20.91 3.81 -19.29
N PRO A 53 20.03 4.79 -19.49
CA PRO A 53 19.94 5.95 -18.64
C PRO A 53 19.28 5.64 -17.29
N TYR A 54 19.66 6.42 -16.27
CA TYR A 54 19.02 6.46 -14.96
C TYR A 54 19.10 5.16 -14.16
N ILE A 55 20.15 4.37 -14.38
CA ILE A 55 20.46 3.17 -13.61
C ILE A 55 21.23 3.56 -12.36
N THR A 56 20.83 3.07 -11.21
CA THR A 56 21.51 3.33 -9.93
C THR A 56 22.85 2.59 -9.85
N VAL A 57 23.90 3.30 -9.47
CA VAL A 57 25.25 2.80 -9.20
C VAL A 57 25.64 3.20 -7.79
N ALA A 58 25.88 2.27 -6.90
CA ALA A 58 26.14 2.56 -5.49
C ALA A 58 27.28 1.69 -4.92
N LEU A 59 28.00 2.23 -3.94
CA LEU A 59 28.90 1.45 -3.11
C LEU A 59 28.08 0.80 -1.99
N LYS A 60 27.94 -0.52 -2.05
CA LYS A 60 27.14 -1.30 -1.10
C LYS A 60 27.60 -1.05 0.35
N GLY A 61 26.63 -0.97 1.28
CA GLY A 61 26.91 -0.69 2.70
C GLY A 61 27.32 0.75 3.00
N THR A 62 27.17 1.66 2.04
CA THR A 62 27.42 3.08 2.20
C THR A 62 26.24 3.91 1.71
N THR A 63 26.29 5.22 1.94
CA THR A 63 25.33 6.17 1.35
C THR A 63 25.80 6.71 -0.01
N ILE A 64 26.96 6.25 -0.50
CA ILE A 64 27.55 6.74 -1.76
C ILE A 64 26.89 6.05 -2.94
N GLY A 65 26.34 6.83 -3.84
CA GLY A 65 25.74 6.35 -5.07
C GLY A 65 25.42 7.49 -6.02
N THR A 66 25.19 7.16 -7.26
CA THR A 66 24.77 8.04 -8.36
C THR A 66 23.81 7.27 -9.27
N VAL A 67 23.35 7.93 -10.33
CA VAL A 67 22.63 7.29 -11.42
C VAL A 67 23.31 7.61 -12.74
N THR A 68 23.13 6.74 -13.74
CA THR A 68 23.58 7.06 -15.09
C THR A 68 22.82 8.26 -15.64
N ASP A 69 23.48 9.10 -16.40
CA ASP A 69 22.88 10.24 -17.10
C ASP A 69 21.99 9.77 -18.28
N ALA A 70 21.46 10.73 -19.05
CA ALA A 70 20.61 10.45 -20.22
C ALA A 70 21.33 9.67 -21.33
N THR A 71 22.65 9.60 -21.29
CA THR A 71 23.52 8.88 -22.22
C THR A 71 24.05 7.56 -21.67
N GLY A 72 23.61 7.17 -20.45
CA GLY A 72 23.97 5.91 -19.81
C GLY A 72 25.33 5.91 -19.11
N HIS A 73 25.97 7.08 -18.94
CA HIS A 73 27.25 7.20 -18.26
C HIS A 73 27.06 7.61 -16.80
N TYR A 74 28.00 7.23 -15.94
CA TYR A 74 28.00 7.58 -14.53
C TYR A 74 29.37 8.01 -14.04
N PHE A 75 29.37 8.81 -12.96
CA PHE A 75 30.57 9.30 -12.32
C PHE A 75 30.39 9.39 -10.80
N LEU A 76 31.20 8.63 -10.05
CA LEU A 76 31.32 8.71 -8.60
C LEU A 76 32.66 9.40 -8.25
N LYS A 77 32.60 10.50 -7.53
CA LYS A 77 33.75 11.37 -7.22
C LYS A 77 34.12 11.33 -5.75
N ASN A 78 35.43 11.59 -5.47
CA ASN A 78 35.93 11.80 -4.12
C ASN A 78 35.58 10.66 -3.16
N LEU A 79 35.76 9.42 -3.60
CA LEU A 79 35.45 8.23 -2.88
C LEU A 79 36.45 7.90 -1.78
N PRO A 80 36.06 7.21 -0.70
CA PRO A 80 37.00 6.71 0.29
C PRO A 80 37.92 5.63 -0.30
N GLU A 81 39.15 5.55 0.19
CA GLU A 81 40.05 4.46 -0.17
C GLU A 81 39.60 3.13 0.47
N GLY A 82 39.83 2.03 -0.21
CA GLY A 82 39.53 0.72 0.32
C GLY A 82 38.93 -0.23 -0.71
N ASN A 83 38.47 -1.38 -0.20
CA ASN A 83 37.77 -2.39 -0.99
C ASN A 83 36.26 -2.23 -0.76
N PHE A 84 35.51 -2.12 -1.85
CA PHE A 84 34.06 -1.95 -1.84
C PHE A 84 33.41 -2.89 -2.85
N VAL A 85 32.12 -3.09 -2.68
CA VAL A 85 31.27 -3.75 -3.68
C VAL A 85 30.51 -2.64 -4.42
N LEU A 86 30.80 -2.48 -5.71
CA LEU A 86 30.03 -1.63 -6.59
C LEU A 86 28.79 -2.39 -7.05
N GLU A 87 27.62 -1.85 -6.73
CA GLU A 87 26.33 -2.43 -7.05
C GLU A 87 25.60 -1.58 -8.09
N VAL A 88 25.15 -2.23 -9.15
CA VAL A 88 24.34 -1.62 -10.22
C VAL A 88 22.95 -2.23 -10.16
N SER A 89 21.92 -1.41 -9.97
CA SER A 89 20.54 -1.86 -9.81
C SER A 89 19.53 -0.90 -10.44
N SER A 90 18.46 -1.44 -10.96
CA SER A 90 17.29 -0.68 -11.43
C SER A 90 16.06 -1.59 -11.46
N VAL A 91 14.89 -1.00 -11.33
CA VAL A 91 13.63 -1.74 -11.52
C VAL A 91 13.56 -2.27 -12.95
N GLY A 92 13.28 -3.56 -13.09
CA GLY A 92 13.23 -4.24 -14.38
C GLY A 92 14.56 -4.74 -14.92
N TYR A 93 15.65 -4.65 -14.14
CA TYR A 93 16.95 -5.20 -14.46
C TYR A 93 17.53 -6.04 -13.33
N LYS A 94 18.34 -7.04 -13.67
CA LYS A 94 19.07 -7.83 -12.68
C LYS A 94 20.15 -6.97 -12.01
N THR A 95 20.21 -7.02 -10.70
CA THR A 95 21.26 -6.36 -9.93
C THR A 95 22.62 -7.03 -10.20
N VAL A 96 23.62 -6.24 -10.56
CA VAL A 96 25.01 -6.69 -10.79
C VAL A 96 25.91 -6.12 -9.71
N ARG A 97 26.82 -6.95 -9.20
CA ARG A 97 27.80 -6.57 -8.16
C ARG A 97 29.21 -6.88 -8.62
N ARG A 98 30.14 -5.96 -8.33
CA ARG A 98 31.58 -6.13 -8.64
C ARG A 98 32.42 -5.58 -7.50
N ASN A 99 33.43 -6.38 -7.08
CA ASN A 99 34.40 -5.91 -6.11
C ASN A 99 35.36 -4.91 -6.76
N VAL A 100 35.54 -3.74 -6.14
CA VAL A 100 36.40 -2.66 -6.60
C VAL A 100 37.37 -2.25 -5.50
N THR A 101 38.61 -1.92 -5.87
CA THR A 101 39.63 -1.38 -4.96
C THR A 101 39.92 0.05 -5.31
N LEU A 102 39.53 0.95 -4.42
CA LEU A 102 39.70 2.41 -4.60
C LEU A 102 41.01 2.89 -4.02
N LYS A 103 41.76 3.63 -4.81
CA LYS A 103 43.08 4.19 -4.44
C LYS A 103 43.08 5.71 -4.65
N LYS A 104 43.67 6.44 -3.70
CA LYS A 104 43.82 7.90 -3.75
C LYS A 104 44.40 8.37 -5.07
N GLY A 105 43.82 9.43 -5.65
CA GLY A 105 44.26 10.07 -6.87
C GLY A 105 44.13 9.19 -8.13
N ARG A 106 43.33 8.12 -8.08
CA ARG A 106 43.08 7.28 -9.23
C ARG A 106 41.58 7.24 -9.59
N THR A 107 41.32 7.31 -10.90
CA THR A 107 40.01 7.05 -11.48
C THR A 107 39.98 5.61 -12.00
N LEU A 108 39.03 4.84 -11.51
CA LEU A 108 38.76 3.49 -11.96
C LEU A 108 37.64 3.55 -13.02
N GLU A 109 37.81 2.86 -14.14
CA GLU A 109 36.77 2.70 -15.17
C GLU A 109 36.12 1.33 -15.01
N GLU A 110 34.79 1.33 -14.81
CA GLU A 110 34.00 0.13 -14.58
C GLU A 110 32.72 0.18 -15.40
N ASP A 111 32.68 -0.59 -16.49
CA ASP A 111 31.52 -0.71 -17.36
C ASP A 111 30.70 -1.94 -16.99
N PHE A 112 29.36 -1.83 -17.12
CA PHE A 112 28.46 -2.91 -16.83
C PHE A 112 27.53 -3.21 -17.99
N GLU A 113 27.32 -4.49 -18.23
CA GLU A 113 26.22 -4.97 -19.04
C GLU A 113 25.19 -5.59 -18.12
N ILE A 114 24.01 -4.98 -18.03
CA ILE A 114 22.92 -5.49 -17.20
C ILE A 114 21.84 -6.15 -18.04
N GLU A 115 21.25 -7.17 -17.50
CA GLU A 115 20.22 -7.97 -18.18
C GLU A 115 18.83 -7.55 -17.68
N GLU A 116 17.89 -7.38 -18.61
CA GLU A 116 16.52 -7.10 -18.27
C GLU A 116 15.91 -8.25 -17.45
N ASP A 117 15.25 -7.89 -16.34
CA ASP A 117 14.51 -8.79 -15.45
C ASP A 117 13.01 -8.45 -15.50
N ALA A 118 12.39 -8.73 -16.63
CA ALA A 118 11.00 -8.39 -16.89
C ALA A 118 10.00 -9.11 -15.96
N VAL A 119 10.43 -10.18 -15.30
CA VAL A 119 9.62 -10.94 -14.32
C VAL A 119 9.98 -10.63 -12.87
N ALA A 120 10.88 -9.66 -12.64
CA ALA A 120 11.29 -9.12 -11.34
C ALA A 120 11.81 -10.20 -10.34
N LEU A 121 12.67 -11.11 -10.81
CA LEU A 121 13.29 -12.15 -9.99
C LEU A 121 14.21 -11.57 -8.90
N ASP A 122 15.03 -10.61 -9.26
CA ASP A 122 16.04 -9.99 -8.40
C ASP A 122 15.62 -8.61 -7.85
N GLY A 123 14.34 -8.27 -7.92
CA GLY A 123 13.80 -7.05 -7.33
C GLY A 123 14.06 -6.98 -5.81
N VAL A 124 14.42 -5.79 -5.31
CA VAL A 124 14.67 -5.58 -3.87
C VAL A 124 13.35 -5.43 -3.13
N VAL A 125 13.22 -6.14 -1.99
CA VAL A 125 12.09 -6.06 -1.07
C VAL A 125 12.58 -5.84 0.36
N VAL A 126 11.76 -5.20 1.20
CA VAL A 126 12.05 -4.94 2.62
C VAL A 126 11.05 -5.59 3.57
N SER A 127 9.84 -5.88 3.09
CA SER A 127 8.74 -6.38 3.93
C SER A 127 8.96 -7.79 4.48
N ALA A 128 9.79 -8.60 3.84
CA ALA A 128 10.00 -9.99 4.24
C ALA A 128 10.64 -10.15 5.62
N ASN A 129 11.59 -9.28 5.99
CA ASN A 129 12.36 -9.38 7.24
C ASN A 129 12.80 -8.02 7.80
N ARG A 130 12.19 -6.90 7.34
CA ARG A 130 12.57 -5.51 7.66
C ARG A 130 13.99 -5.12 7.23
N ASN A 131 14.61 -5.88 6.34
CA ASN A 131 15.91 -5.60 5.77
C ASN A 131 15.84 -5.69 4.25
N GLU A 132 16.60 -4.89 3.56
CA GLU A 132 16.72 -4.98 2.11
C GLU A 132 17.27 -6.36 1.71
N THR A 133 16.52 -7.05 0.89
CA THR A 133 16.90 -8.36 0.34
C THR A 133 16.35 -8.50 -1.07
N THR A 134 16.94 -9.35 -1.90
CA THR A 134 16.34 -9.66 -3.19
C THR A 134 15.13 -10.59 -3.00
N ARG A 135 14.09 -10.42 -3.83
CA ARG A 135 12.87 -11.25 -3.77
C ARG A 135 13.20 -12.74 -3.80
N ARG A 136 14.21 -13.14 -4.59
CA ARG A 136 14.70 -14.53 -4.69
C ARG A 136 15.24 -15.07 -3.36
N LEU A 137 15.93 -14.25 -2.58
CA LEU A 137 16.52 -14.64 -1.31
C LEU A 137 15.64 -14.32 -0.09
N ALA A 138 14.51 -13.65 -0.30
CA ALA A 138 13.58 -13.32 0.76
C ALA A 138 13.02 -14.59 1.42
N PRO A 139 13.01 -14.67 2.78
CA PRO A 139 12.55 -15.84 3.51
C PRO A 139 11.04 -16.07 3.39
N THR A 140 10.29 -15.02 3.09
CA THR A 140 8.83 -15.04 2.90
C THR A 140 8.52 -14.54 1.49
N LEU A 141 7.44 -15.04 0.90
CA LEU A 141 6.96 -14.56 -0.39
C LEU A 141 6.46 -13.12 -0.25
N VAL A 142 7.02 -12.22 -1.07
CA VAL A 142 6.58 -10.83 -1.21
C VAL A 142 6.25 -10.58 -2.67
N ASN A 143 5.04 -10.15 -2.92
CA ASN A 143 4.61 -9.70 -4.25
C ASN A 143 4.85 -8.20 -4.36
N VAL A 144 5.28 -7.75 -5.53
CA VAL A 144 5.58 -6.35 -5.80
C VAL A 144 4.65 -5.84 -6.89
N VAL A 145 3.93 -4.77 -6.57
CA VAL A 145 3.20 -3.94 -7.54
C VAL A 145 4.12 -2.81 -7.95
N ASP A 146 4.61 -2.83 -9.14
CA ASP A 146 5.44 -1.74 -9.67
C ASP A 146 4.59 -0.59 -10.26
N LEU A 147 5.22 0.53 -10.51
CA LEU A 147 4.56 1.72 -11.05
C LEU A 147 3.93 1.47 -12.43
N LYS A 148 4.48 0.54 -13.24
CA LYS A 148 3.95 0.21 -14.57
C LYS A 148 2.55 -0.38 -14.49
N ILE A 149 2.24 -1.14 -13.43
CA ILE A 149 0.88 -1.67 -13.21
C ILE A 149 -0.10 -0.51 -13.05
N PHE A 150 0.22 0.48 -12.20
CA PHE A 150 -0.63 1.67 -12.02
C PHE A 150 -0.81 2.45 -13.32
N GLU A 151 0.28 2.63 -14.07
CA GLU A 151 0.21 3.32 -15.37
C GLU A 151 -0.61 2.53 -16.39
N ASN A 152 -0.38 1.24 -16.56
CA ASN A 152 -1.04 0.40 -17.56
C ASN A 152 -2.54 0.22 -17.30
N THR A 153 -2.95 0.17 -16.03
CA THR A 153 -4.35 -0.02 -15.61
C THR A 153 -5.11 1.29 -15.40
N ASN A 154 -4.46 2.44 -15.66
CA ASN A 154 -5.01 3.78 -15.36
C ASN A 154 -5.42 3.96 -13.88
N SER A 155 -4.67 3.34 -12.97
CA SER A 155 -4.91 3.44 -11.53
C SER A 155 -4.33 4.75 -10.98
N THR A 156 -5.19 5.63 -10.49
CA THR A 156 -4.80 6.93 -9.92
C THR A 156 -4.57 6.88 -8.41
N THR A 157 -5.05 5.82 -7.75
CA THR A 157 -4.93 5.60 -6.29
C THR A 157 -4.35 4.22 -5.99
N LEU A 158 -3.88 4.05 -4.74
CA LEU A 158 -3.38 2.76 -4.24
C LEU A 158 -4.44 1.65 -4.40
N ALA A 159 -5.68 1.91 -3.98
CA ALA A 159 -6.76 0.95 -4.01
C ALA A 159 -6.94 0.30 -5.40
N GLN A 160 -7.00 1.12 -6.44
CA GLN A 160 -7.17 0.63 -7.82
C GLN A 160 -6.04 -0.30 -8.25
N GLY A 161 -4.77 0.06 -7.96
CA GLY A 161 -3.60 -0.74 -8.34
C GLY A 161 -3.51 -2.09 -7.60
N LEU A 162 -4.00 -2.17 -6.37
CA LEU A 162 -3.99 -3.38 -5.56
C LEU A 162 -4.88 -4.50 -6.12
N SER A 163 -5.92 -4.19 -6.90
CA SER A 163 -6.78 -5.16 -7.55
C SER A 163 -6.05 -6.08 -8.53
N PHE A 164 -4.85 -5.70 -8.99
CA PHE A 164 -4.02 -6.46 -9.92
C PHE A 164 -2.91 -7.24 -9.21
N GLN A 165 -3.26 -7.83 -8.05
CA GLN A 165 -2.37 -8.70 -7.28
C GLN A 165 -3.04 -10.02 -6.92
N PRO A 166 -2.29 -11.16 -6.97
CA PRO A 166 -2.87 -12.44 -6.60
C PRO A 166 -3.24 -12.46 -5.11
N GLY A 167 -4.38 -13.03 -4.78
CA GLY A 167 -4.88 -13.12 -3.41
C GLY A 167 -5.39 -11.81 -2.82
N VAL A 168 -5.43 -10.73 -3.60
CA VAL A 168 -5.92 -9.42 -3.17
C VAL A 168 -7.18 -9.05 -3.94
N ARG A 169 -8.15 -8.47 -3.26
CA ARG A 169 -9.37 -7.93 -3.83
C ARG A 169 -9.73 -6.62 -3.15
N VAL A 170 -10.10 -5.62 -3.93
CA VAL A 170 -10.64 -4.34 -3.44
C VAL A 170 -12.12 -4.31 -3.74
N GLU A 171 -12.92 -3.93 -2.77
CA GLU A 171 -14.38 -3.82 -2.91
C GLU A 171 -14.91 -2.56 -2.24
N SER A 172 -16.05 -2.07 -2.72
CA SER A 172 -16.84 -1.05 -2.02
C SER A 172 -17.83 -1.72 -1.08
N ASN A 173 -17.99 -1.19 0.12
CA ASN A 173 -18.86 -1.75 1.16
C ASN A 173 -20.07 -0.86 1.49
N CYS A 174 -20.11 0.36 0.94
CA CYS A 174 -21.19 1.30 1.19
C CYS A 174 -21.41 2.18 -0.05
N GLN A 175 -22.67 2.35 -0.46
CA GLN A 175 -23.06 3.19 -1.59
C GLN A 175 -22.92 4.67 -1.25
N ASN A 176 -23.32 5.06 -0.05
CA ASN A 176 -23.40 6.46 0.33
C ASN A 176 -22.02 7.08 0.61
N CYS A 177 -21.13 6.38 1.31
CA CYS A 177 -19.78 6.88 1.63
C CYS A 177 -18.72 6.45 0.61
N GLY A 178 -18.99 5.40 -0.18
CA GLY A 178 -18.03 4.83 -1.14
C GLY A 178 -16.80 4.24 -0.48
N PHE A 179 -16.96 3.70 0.71
CA PHE A 179 -15.90 3.06 1.45
C PHE A 179 -15.32 1.85 0.73
N GLN A 180 -13.99 1.81 0.59
CA GLN A 180 -13.28 0.70 -0.06
C GLN A 180 -12.44 -0.08 0.94
N GLN A 181 -12.54 -1.40 0.87
CA GLN A 181 -11.71 -2.34 1.64
C GLN A 181 -10.78 -3.16 0.76
N VAL A 182 -9.59 -3.45 1.30
CA VAL A 182 -8.68 -4.45 0.72
C VAL A 182 -8.83 -5.76 1.48
N ARG A 183 -9.22 -6.81 0.76
CA ARG A 183 -9.28 -8.17 1.29
C ARG A 183 -8.06 -8.96 0.82
N ILE A 184 -7.37 -9.62 1.74
CA ILE A 184 -6.26 -10.53 1.42
C ILE A 184 -6.66 -11.96 1.78
N ASN A 185 -6.57 -12.86 0.80
CA ASN A 185 -6.92 -14.27 0.97
C ASN A 185 -8.33 -14.45 1.58
N GLY A 186 -9.28 -13.58 1.23
CA GLY A 186 -10.68 -13.62 1.70
C GLY A 186 -10.90 -13.10 3.11
N LEU A 187 -9.88 -12.61 3.81
CA LEU A 187 -10.03 -11.93 5.09
C LEU A 187 -10.25 -10.43 4.88
N ASP A 188 -11.05 -9.83 5.74
CA ASP A 188 -11.50 -8.44 5.65
C ASP A 188 -10.38 -7.42 5.83
N GLY A 189 -10.63 -6.19 5.44
CA GLY A 189 -9.68 -5.08 5.56
C GLY A 189 -9.05 -4.92 6.93
N PRO A 190 -9.79 -4.98 8.02
CA PRO A 190 -9.28 -4.89 9.39
C PRO A 190 -8.20 -5.91 9.77
N TYR A 191 -8.08 -7.00 9.02
CA TYR A 191 -7.01 -8.00 9.19
C TYR A 191 -5.75 -7.70 8.38
N THR A 192 -5.73 -6.60 7.63
CA THR A 192 -4.62 -6.19 6.77
C THR A 192 -3.91 -4.96 7.35
N GLN A 193 -2.63 -5.09 7.63
CA GLN A 193 -1.81 -3.97 8.09
C GLN A 193 -1.26 -3.19 6.89
N ILE A 194 -1.57 -1.90 6.83
CA ILE A 194 -1.03 -1.00 5.81
C ILE A 194 0.11 -0.18 6.40
N LEU A 195 1.23 -0.12 5.69
CA LEU A 195 2.46 0.54 6.11
C LEU A 195 2.91 1.56 5.07
N LEU A 196 3.51 2.64 5.52
CA LEU A 196 4.30 3.54 4.71
C LEU A 196 5.78 3.42 5.11
N ASP A 197 6.62 3.03 4.15
CA ASP A 197 8.06 2.79 4.40
C ASP A 197 8.32 1.91 5.64
N SER A 198 7.56 0.80 5.75
CA SER A 198 7.62 -0.19 6.85
C SER A 198 7.15 0.32 8.22
N ARG A 199 6.43 1.44 8.27
CA ARG A 199 5.86 2.00 9.50
C ARG A 199 4.34 2.01 9.42
N PRO A 200 3.63 1.47 10.42
CA PRO A 200 2.18 1.63 10.51
C PRO A 200 1.86 3.11 10.77
N ILE A 201 1.25 3.76 9.79
CA ILE A 201 0.77 5.13 9.91
C ILE A 201 -0.75 5.19 9.90
N PHE A 202 -1.37 4.05 9.64
CA PHE A 202 -2.82 3.97 9.64
C PHE A 202 -3.30 3.73 11.07
N SER A 203 -4.02 4.71 11.57
CA SER A 203 -4.65 4.72 12.87
C SER A 203 -6.01 4.03 12.85
N ALA A 204 -6.71 4.05 13.96
CA ALA A 204 -8.09 3.64 14.07
C ALA A 204 -9.00 4.32 13.03
N LEU A 205 -8.77 5.60 12.73
CA LEU A 205 -9.62 6.40 11.82
C LEU A 205 -9.21 6.30 10.35
N SER A 206 -7.95 6.04 10.03
CA SER A 206 -7.47 6.07 8.63
C SER A 206 -7.52 4.72 7.91
N GLY A 207 -7.95 3.66 8.58
CA GLY A 207 -7.97 2.31 8.02
C GLY A 207 -8.94 2.13 6.86
N VAL A 208 -10.00 2.92 6.84
CA VAL A 208 -11.11 2.81 5.90
C VAL A 208 -10.85 3.63 4.63
N TYR A 209 -10.68 4.94 4.76
CA TYR A 209 -10.54 5.82 3.60
C TYR A 209 -9.09 5.97 3.12
N GLY A 210 -8.11 5.65 3.97
CA GLY A 210 -6.70 5.92 3.73
C GLY A 210 -6.13 5.33 2.43
N ILE A 211 -6.61 4.19 1.97
CA ILE A 211 -6.11 3.55 0.74
C ILE A 211 -6.48 4.30 -0.54
N GLU A 212 -7.58 5.04 -0.57
CA GLU A 212 -7.95 5.88 -1.71
C GLU A 212 -7.26 7.25 -1.68
N GLN A 213 -6.83 7.69 -0.49
CA GLN A 213 -6.18 8.99 -0.30
C GLN A 213 -4.72 8.99 -0.72
N ILE A 214 -4.08 7.80 -0.86
CA ILE A 214 -2.69 7.68 -1.27
C ILE A 214 -2.59 7.78 -2.79
N PRO A 215 -1.99 8.88 -3.31
CA PRO A 215 -1.84 9.06 -4.74
C PRO A 215 -0.76 8.15 -5.32
N ALA A 216 -1.03 7.56 -6.49
CA ALA A 216 -0.06 6.74 -7.20
C ALA A 216 1.26 7.49 -7.50
N SER A 217 1.23 8.83 -7.58
CA SER A 217 2.39 9.68 -7.86
C SER A 217 3.48 9.62 -6.77
N MET A 218 3.13 9.35 -5.50
CA MET A 218 4.12 9.22 -4.41
C MET A 218 4.73 7.82 -4.31
N ILE A 219 4.11 6.82 -4.93
CA ILE A 219 4.48 5.42 -4.80
C ILE A 219 5.65 5.09 -5.72
N GLU A 220 6.69 4.43 -5.22
CA GLU A 220 7.73 3.77 -6.01
C GLU A 220 7.30 2.34 -6.34
N ARG A 221 6.88 1.58 -5.34
CA ARG A 221 6.31 0.25 -5.44
C ARG A 221 5.47 -0.08 -4.20
N VAL A 222 4.62 -1.07 -4.33
CA VAL A 222 3.89 -1.63 -3.18
C VAL A 222 4.31 -3.07 -2.98
N GLU A 223 4.69 -3.41 -1.77
CA GLU A 223 5.08 -4.76 -1.38
C GLU A 223 3.92 -5.40 -0.60
N VAL A 224 3.38 -6.49 -1.14
CA VAL A 224 2.29 -7.25 -0.53
C VAL A 224 2.84 -8.55 0.02
N MET A 225 2.83 -8.70 1.33
CA MET A 225 3.14 -9.94 2.03
C MET A 225 1.84 -10.56 2.52
N ARG A 226 1.53 -11.76 2.05
CA ARG A 226 0.33 -12.50 2.44
C ARG A 226 0.62 -13.42 3.62
N GLY A 227 -0.42 -13.71 4.41
CA GLY A 227 -0.28 -14.45 5.67
C GLY A 227 0.22 -13.57 6.80
N GLY A 228 0.28 -14.12 8.03
CA GLY A 228 0.54 -13.35 9.24
C GLY A 228 1.85 -12.57 9.23
N GLY A 229 1.74 -11.26 9.39
CA GLY A 229 2.86 -10.31 9.52
C GLY A 229 3.08 -9.76 10.92
N SER A 230 2.25 -10.16 11.90
CA SER A 230 2.25 -9.55 13.24
C SER A 230 3.58 -9.71 13.99
N ALA A 231 4.32 -10.78 13.74
CA ALA A 231 5.67 -10.94 14.28
C ALA A 231 6.67 -9.85 13.85
N LEU A 232 6.37 -9.09 12.81
CA LEU A 232 7.17 -7.95 12.35
C LEU A 232 6.49 -6.62 12.63
N PHE A 233 5.19 -6.53 12.32
CA PHE A 233 4.48 -5.26 12.20
C PHE A 233 3.40 -5.05 13.26
N GLY A 234 3.20 -6.03 14.17
CA GLY A 234 2.29 -5.92 15.31
C GLY A 234 0.83 -6.23 14.98
N SER A 235 -0.08 -5.56 15.66
CA SER A 235 -1.53 -5.76 15.55
C SER A 235 -2.04 -5.60 14.11
N SER A 236 -3.14 -6.30 13.81
CA SER A 236 -3.86 -6.25 12.52
C SER A 236 -3.15 -6.86 11.30
N ALA A 237 -1.90 -7.32 11.42
CA ALA A 237 -1.20 -8.01 10.34
C ALA A 237 -1.53 -9.52 10.29
N ILE A 238 -2.82 -9.87 10.28
CA ILE A 238 -3.34 -11.26 10.29
C ILE A 238 -3.42 -11.83 8.87
N ALA A 239 -4.12 -11.13 7.97
CA ALA A 239 -4.29 -11.53 6.58
C ALA A 239 -3.03 -11.27 5.76
N GLY A 240 -2.34 -10.20 6.09
CA GLY A 240 -1.13 -9.78 5.42
C GLY A 240 -0.73 -8.36 5.74
N THR A 241 0.28 -7.91 5.00
CA THR A 241 0.82 -6.56 5.12
C THR A 241 0.96 -5.94 3.73
N ILE A 242 0.51 -4.72 3.58
CA ILE A 242 0.69 -3.89 2.39
C ILE A 242 1.65 -2.77 2.76
N ASN A 243 2.87 -2.83 2.23
CA ASN A 243 3.90 -1.84 2.52
C ASN A 243 4.13 -0.95 1.30
N ILE A 244 3.79 0.30 1.44
CA ILE A 244 3.93 1.32 0.41
C ILE A 244 5.33 1.89 0.53
N ILE A 245 6.15 1.69 -0.49
CA ILE A 245 7.48 2.28 -0.57
C ILE A 245 7.37 3.56 -1.37
N THR A 246 7.73 4.67 -0.75
CA THR A 246 7.64 6.00 -1.36
C THR A 246 8.87 6.30 -2.20
N LYS A 247 8.70 7.12 -3.24
CA LYS A 247 9.79 7.54 -4.12
C LYS A 247 10.87 8.30 -3.38
N GLU A 248 12.12 7.94 -3.64
CA GLU A 248 13.27 8.75 -3.23
C GLU A 248 13.76 9.64 -4.38
N PRO A 249 14.22 10.87 -4.10
CA PRO A 249 14.86 11.70 -5.11
C PRO A 249 16.24 11.10 -5.45
N ILE A 250 16.40 10.64 -6.69
CA ILE A 250 17.65 10.05 -7.17
C ILE A 250 18.30 10.89 -8.28
N ARG A 251 17.52 11.73 -8.95
CA ARG A 251 17.94 12.65 -10.02
C ARG A 251 16.98 13.83 -10.10
N ASN A 252 17.42 14.90 -10.77
CA ASN A 252 16.53 16.01 -11.10
C ASN A 252 15.50 15.56 -12.14
N SER A 253 14.23 15.69 -11.82
CA SER A 253 13.13 15.30 -12.71
C SER A 253 11.85 16.00 -12.30
N GLY A 254 10.89 16.05 -13.22
CA GLY A 254 9.56 16.58 -12.97
C GLY A 254 8.49 15.88 -13.81
N MET A 255 7.29 15.79 -13.28
CA MET A 255 6.15 15.22 -13.98
C MET A 255 4.89 15.98 -13.60
N LEU A 256 4.07 16.29 -14.61
CA LEU A 256 2.71 16.78 -14.47
C LEU A 256 1.81 15.90 -15.31
N SER A 257 0.73 15.41 -14.73
CA SER A 257 -0.26 14.61 -15.44
C SER A 257 -1.67 15.07 -15.11
N HIS A 258 -2.55 14.93 -16.10
CA HIS A 258 -3.98 15.15 -15.95
C HIS A 258 -4.74 14.03 -16.65
N THR A 259 -5.72 13.45 -15.96
CA THR A 259 -6.61 12.42 -16.51
C THR A 259 -8.04 12.81 -16.22
N ILE A 260 -8.89 12.74 -17.23
CA ILE A 260 -10.33 12.86 -17.12
C ILE A 260 -10.96 11.51 -17.42
N THR A 261 -11.89 11.07 -16.57
CA THR A 261 -12.65 9.83 -16.73
C THR A 261 -14.14 10.15 -16.71
N GLY A 262 -14.86 9.84 -17.80
CA GLY A 262 -16.31 9.86 -17.87
C GLY A 262 -16.85 8.52 -17.34
N ILE A 263 -17.65 8.55 -16.29
CA ILE A 263 -18.25 7.39 -15.63
C ILE A 263 -19.65 7.18 -16.19
N GLY A 264 -20.03 5.91 -16.45
CA GLY A 264 -21.38 5.55 -16.89
C GLY A 264 -21.79 6.29 -18.17
N ASP A 265 -21.16 6.00 -19.30
CA ASP A 265 -21.43 6.65 -20.60
C ASP A 265 -21.28 8.21 -20.60
N GLY A 266 -20.68 8.80 -19.55
CA GLY A 266 -20.39 10.22 -19.41
C GLY A 266 -21.36 11.00 -18.50
N ASP A 267 -22.14 10.29 -17.69
CA ASP A 267 -23.10 10.91 -16.75
C ASP A 267 -22.40 11.61 -15.56
N ALA A 268 -21.21 11.13 -15.19
CA ALA A 268 -20.37 11.74 -14.17
C ALA A 268 -18.89 11.79 -14.62
N PHE A 269 -18.11 12.65 -13.97
CA PHE A 269 -16.70 12.84 -14.33
C PHE A 269 -15.79 12.72 -13.10
N ASP A 270 -14.65 12.07 -13.30
CA ASP A 270 -13.54 12.04 -12.35
C ASP A 270 -12.31 12.68 -12.99
N ASN A 271 -11.86 13.80 -12.43
CA ASN A 271 -10.71 14.57 -12.89
C ASN A 271 -9.57 14.40 -11.88
N SER A 272 -8.42 13.93 -12.32
CA SER A 272 -7.24 13.77 -11.49
C SER A 272 -6.04 14.49 -12.10
N THR A 273 -5.49 15.44 -11.36
CA THR A 273 -4.24 16.14 -11.71
C THR A 273 -3.18 15.77 -10.71
N ALA A 274 -2.05 15.24 -11.15
CA ALA A 274 -0.94 14.90 -10.28
C ALA A 274 0.35 15.55 -10.75
N LEU A 275 1.16 16.00 -9.80
CA LEU A 275 2.49 16.53 -10.05
C LEU A 275 3.52 15.86 -9.14
N ASN A 276 4.74 15.75 -9.63
CA ASN A 276 5.90 15.50 -8.77
C ASN A 276 7.16 16.17 -9.32
N ALA A 277 8.09 16.45 -8.42
CA ALA A 277 9.40 16.98 -8.75
C ALA A 277 10.45 16.37 -7.83
N SER A 278 11.60 16.06 -8.40
CA SER A 278 12.76 15.53 -7.68
C SER A 278 13.96 16.44 -7.93
N LEU A 279 14.60 16.88 -6.87
CA LEU A 279 15.78 17.73 -6.87
C LEU A 279 16.87 17.03 -6.07
N VAL A 280 18.06 16.92 -6.63
CA VAL A 280 19.20 16.28 -5.98
C VAL A 280 20.44 17.13 -6.21
N THR A 281 21.25 17.30 -5.18
CA THR A 281 22.52 18.01 -5.29
C THR A 281 23.52 17.23 -6.17
N ASP A 282 24.44 17.93 -6.84
CA ASP A 282 25.41 17.30 -7.75
C ASP A 282 26.31 16.27 -7.05
N ASP A 283 26.55 16.43 -5.75
CA ASP A 283 27.31 15.48 -4.93
C ASP A 283 26.43 14.36 -4.34
N GLN A 284 25.12 14.32 -4.68
CA GLN A 284 24.16 13.34 -4.20
C GLN A 284 24.02 13.27 -2.67
N ARG A 285 24.43 14.34 -1.94
CA ARG A 285 24.35 14.38 -0.48
C ARG A 285 22.97 14.76 0.07
N ALA A 286 22.22 15.54 -0.69
CA ALA A 286 20.88 15.95 -0.31
C ALA A 286 19.93 15.79 -1.49
N GLY A 287 18.71 15.47 -1.19
CA GLY A 287 17.65 15.36 -2.19
C GLY A 287 16.30 15.73 -1.60
N LEU A 288 15.42 16.22 -2.47
CA LEU A 288 14.05 16.60 -2.15
C LEU A 288 13.12 16.08 -3.25
N TYR A 289 12.13 15.29 -2.86
CA TYR A 289 11.03 14.85 -3.70
C TYR A 289 9.76 15.54 -3.22
N ILE A 290 9.06 16.23 -4.12
CA ILE A 290 7.79 16.89 -3.85
C ILE A 290 6.72 16.20 -4.70
N PHE A 291 5.55 15.97 -4.14
CA PHE A 291 4.41 15.42 -4.85
C PHE A 291 3.13 16.14 -4.48
N GLY A 292 2.15 16.09 -5.37
CA GLY A 292 0.82 16.62 -5.14
C GLY A 292 -0.20 15.97 -6.06
N GLN A 293 -1.45 15.93 -5.60
CA GLN A 293 -2.61 15.49 -6.38
C GLN A 293 -3.81 16.37 -6.04
N ASN A 294 -4.61 16.67 -7.06
CA ASN A 294 -5.96 17.21 -6.91
C ASN A 294 -6.92 16.32 -7.69
N ARG A 295 -7.91 15.77 -7.01
CA ARG A 295 -8.92 14.88 -7.62
C ARG A 295 -10.30 15.42 -7.33
N HIS A 296 -11.14 15.46 -8.35
CA HIS A 296 -12.52 15.88 -8.24
C HIS A 296 -13.40 14.91 -9.02
N ARG A 297 -14.29 14.19 -8.32
CA ARG A 297 -15.24 13.25 -8.89
C ARG A 297 -16.66 13.73 -8.61
N SER A 298 -17.50 13.81 -9.63
CA SER A 298 -18.93 13.99 -9.51
C SER A 298 -19.57 12.72 -8.94
N ALA A 299 -20.66 12.84 -8.22
CA ALA A 299 -21.46 11.69 -7.85
C ALA A 299 -22.08 11.03 -9.08
N TYR A 300 -22.32 9.73 -9.00
CA TYR A 300 -22.95 8.94 -10.05
C TYR A 300 -24.15 8.20 -9.47
N ASP A 301 -25.31 8.45 -10.05
CA ASP A 301 -26.59 7.78 -9.81
C ASP A 301 -26.77 6.79 -10.96
N HIS A 302 -26.76 5.49 -10.65
CA HIS A 302 -26.78 4.43 -11.66
C HIS A 302 -28.16 4.12 -12.20
N ASP A 303 -29.16 4.17 -11.34
CA ASP A 303 -30.51 3.70 -11.66
C ASP A 303 -31.54 4.82 -11.78
N GLY A 304 -31.09 6.09 -11.62
CA GLY A 304 -31.89 7.29 -11.88
C GLY A 304 -32.92 7.59 -10.78
N ASP A 305 -32.72 7.10 -9.57
CA ASP A 305 -33.65 7.30 -8.45
C ASP A 305 -33.36 8.60 -7.65
N GLY A 306 -32.28 9.30 -7.97
CA GLY A 306 -31.84 10.53 -7.31
C GLY A 306 -30.85 10.32 -6.17
N TYR A 307 -30.47 9.07 -5.87
CA TYR A 307 -29.47 8.70 -4.87
C TYR A 307 -28.21 8.18 -5.53
N SER A 308 -27.05 8.48 -4.98
CA SER A 308 -25.78 8.12 -5.60
C SER A 308 -25.31 6.72 -5.19
N GLU A 309 -24.85 5.89 -6.16
CA GLU A 309 -24.09 4.65 -5.91
C GLU A 309 -22.59 4.91 -5.84
N ILE A 310 -22.13 6.01 -6.46
CA ILE A 310 -20.74 6.47 -6.31
C ILE A 310 -20.78 7.89 -5.77
N PRO A 311 -20.22 8.16 -4.58
CA PRO A 311 -20.31 9.48 -3.96
C PRO A 311 -19.46 10.53 -4.68
N LYS A 312 -19.83 11.77 -4.52
CA LYS A 312 -19.02 12.93 -4.86
C LYS A 312 -17.76 12.94 -4.00
N LEU A 313 -16.62 13.27 -4.62
CA LEU A 313 -15.33 13.32 -3.95
C LEU A 313 -14.53 14.54 -4.41
N HIS A 314 -13.90 15.22 -3.46
CA HIS A 314 -12.88 16.21 -3.74
C HIS A 314 -11.69 15.96 -2.80
N GLY A 315 -10.56 15.56 -3.36
CA GLY A 315 -9.34 15.24 -2.61
C GLY A 315 -8.17 16.10 -3.06
N GLN A 316 -7.41 16.61 -2.11
CA GLN A 316 -6.16 17.34 -2.35
C GLN A 316 -5.06 16.76 -1.47
N THR A 317 -3.93 16.45 -2.08
CA THR A 317 -2.76 15.93 -1.37
C THR A 317 -1.54 16.73 -1.78
N VAL A 318 -0.72 17.10 -0.82
CA VAL A 318 0.61 17.67 -1.05
C VAL A 318 1.58 17.10 -0.04
N GLY A 319 2.79 16.79 -0.47
CA GLY A 319 3.80 16.29 0.45
C GLY A 319 5.19 16.36 -0.14
N PHE A 320 6.16 16.05 0.72
CA PHE A 320 7.54 15.95 0.31
C PHE A 320 8.29 14.90 1.12
N ARG A 321 9.37 14.40 0.54
CA ARG A 321 10.36 13.56 1.17
C ARG A 321 11.75 14.11 0.86
N SER A 322 12.57 14.23 1.87
CA SER A 322 13.94 14.72 1.73
C SER A 322 14.92 13.78 2.41
N PHE A 323 16.14 13.75 1.91
CA PHE A 323 17.22 13.08 2.59
C PHE A 323 18.46 13.99 2.69
N LEU A 324 19.25 13.73 3.74
CA LEU A 324 20.58 14.29 3.93
C LEU A 324 21.54 13.16 4.33
N LYS A 325 22.55 12.90 3.51
CA LYS A 325 23.66 11.99 3.85
C LYS A 325 24.62 12.75 4.76
N THR A 326 24.50 12.52 6.07
CA THR A 326 25.30 13.22 7.09
C THR A 326 26.75 12.79 7.07
N THR A 327 27.00 11.50 6.75
CA THR A 327 28.33 10.94 6.48
C THR A 327 28.25 9.90 5.35
N THR A 328 29.37 9.31 4.97
CA THR A 328 29.43 8.17 4.05
C THR A 328 28.57 6.98 4.51
N TYR A 329 28.33 6.85 5.81
CA TYR A 329 27.68 5.71 6.43
C TYR A 329 26.38 6.06 7.15
N SER A 330 25.90 7.28 7.03
CA SER A 330 24.67 7.70 7.71
C SER A 330 23.81 8.61 6.84
N LYS A 331 22.49 8.39 6.94
CA LYS A 331 21.47 9.13 6.20
C LYS A 331 20.34 9.54 7.14
N LEU A 332 19.93 10.78 7.06
CA LEU A 332 18.71 11.31 7.68
C LEU A 332 17.65 11.44 6.59
N THR A 333 16.46 10.97 6.85
CA THR A 333 15.29 11.10 5.97
C THR A 333 14.19 11.82 6.74
N PHE A 334 13.57 12.81 6.11
CA PHE A 334 12.43 13.54 6.63
C PHE A 334 11.32 13.55 5.59
N GLU A 335 10.08 13.34 6.03
CA GLU A 335 8.89 13.33 5.19
C GLU A 335 7.74 14.03 5.87
N TYR A 336 6.88 14.65 5.05
CA TYR A 336 5.63 15.26 5.48
C TYR A 336 4.62 15.22 4.35
N HIS A 337 3.35 15.02 4.71
CA HIS A 337 2.23 15.15 3.80
C HIS A 337 1.03 15.78 4.49
N HIS A 338 0.26 16.48 3.69
CA HIS A 338 -1.04 17.01 4.05
C HIS A 338 -2.07 16.55 3.03
N MET A 339 -3.22 16.08 3.51
CA MET A 339 -4.32 15.61 2.68
C MET A 339 -5.62 16.24 3.19
N GLU A 340 -6.43 16.74 2.25
CA GLU A 340 -7.80 17.16 2.51
C GLU A 340 -8.72 16.32 1.61
N GLU A 341 -9.80 15.78 2.17
CA GLU A 341 -10.78 15.02 1.40
C GLU A 341 -12.19 15.37 1.86
N PHE A 342 -13.03 15.70 0.91
CA PHE A 342 -14.48 15.83 1.05
C PHE A 342 -15.15 14.68 0.32
N ARG A 343 -16.07 13.97 0.98
CA ARG A 343 -16.98 12.97 0.39
C ARG A 343 -18.41 13.27 0.74
N ARG A 344 -19.31 13.01 -0.21
CA ARG A 344 -20.73 13.19 -0.03
C ARG A 344 -21.52 12.24 -0.91
N GLY A 345 -22.34 11.36 -0.31
CA GLY A 345 -23.30 10.51 -0.98
C GLY A 345 -24.70 10.65 -0.43
N GLY A 346 -25.65 9.92 -0.99
CA GLY A 346 -27.08 10.05 -0.75
C GLY A 346 -27.75 10.89 -1.83
N ASP A 347 -28.74 11.70 -1.43
CA ASP A 347 -29.50 12.55 -2.33
C ASP A 347 -29.25 14.05 -2.10
N LEU A 348 -29.91 14.92 -2.88
CA LEU A 348 -29.85 16.40 -2.80
C LEU A 348 -28.44 16.95 -2.60
N LEU A 349 -27.48 16.43 -3.36
CA LEU A 349 -26.03 16.64 -3.22
C LEU A 349 -25.57 18.10 -3.34
N ASN A 350 -26.46 19.02 -3.77
CA ASN A 350 -26.20 20.46 -3.89
C ASN A 350 -26.72 21.26 -2.69
N ARG A 351 -27.33 20.57 -1.69
CA ARG A 351 -27.84 21.16 -0.47
C ARG A 351 -26.97 20.74 0.73
N PRO A 352 -27.06 21.46 1.86
CA PRO A 352 -26.49 21.00 3.12
C PRO A 352 -26.97 19.57 3.44
N PRO A 353 -26.15 18.72 4.07
CA PRO A 353 -26.50 17.31 4.31
C PRO A 353 -27.75 17.14 5.17
N HIS A 354 -28.05 18.05 6.09
CA HIS A 354 -29.24 18.03 6.93
C HIS A 354 -30.55 18.43 6.20
N GLU A 355 -30.48 18.84 4.94
CA GLU A 355 -31.65 19.07 4.09
C GLU A 355 -31.96 17.89 3.17
N ALA A 356 -31.10 16.86 3.16
CA ALA A 356 -31.26 15.69 2.34
C ALA A 356 -32.16 14.63 3.01
N ASN A 357 -32.77 13.76 2.23
CA ASN A 357 -33.50 12.61 2.79
C ASN A 357 -32.52 11.60 3.39
N VAL A 358 -31.38 11.35 2.73
CA VAL A 358 -30.26 10.55 3.23
C VAL A 358 -28.96 11.25 2.85
N ALA A 359 -28.07 11.39 3.82
CA ALA A 359 -26.75 11.96 3.59
C ALA A 359 -25.69 11.27 4.41
N GLU A 360 -24.62 10.86 3.75
CA GLU A 360 -23.35 10.54 4.38
C GLU A 360 -22.28 11.49 3.84
N GLN A 361 -21.76 12.35 4.72
CA GLN A 361 -20.73 13.31 4.37
C GLN A 361 -19.57 13.22 5.33
N THR A 362 -18.36 13.23 4.80
CA THR A 362 -17.13 13.31 5.60
C THR A 362 -16.18 14.35 5.02
N GLU A 363 -15.55 15.10 5.91
CA GLU A 363 -14.47 16.04 5.58
C GLU A 363 -13.24 15.69 6.43
N HIS A 364 -12.19 15.19 5.77
CA HIS A 364 -10.95 14.82 6.44
C HIS A 364 -9.88 15.87 6.21
N SER A 365 -9.14 16.21 7.28
CA SER A 365 -7.88 16.94 7.22
C SER A 365 -6.80 16.11 7.91
N ILE A 366 -5.83 15.64 7.12
CA ILE A 366 -4.80 14.70 7.56
C ILE A 366 -3.43 15.38 7.45
N ASN A 367 -2.68 15.35 8.54
CA ASN A 367 -1.30 15.81 8.59
C ASN A 367 -0.43 14.65 9.07
N GLY A 368 0.50 14.20 8.25
CA GLY A 368 1.37 13.08 8.58
C GLY A 368 2.82 13.34 8.23
N GLY A 369 3.71 12.64 8.90
CA GLY A 369 5.12 12.74 8.57
C GLY A 369 6.02 11.87 9.43
N GLY A 370 7.31 11.87 9.12
CA GLY A 370 8.27 11.05 9.83
C GLY A 370 9.70 11.50 9.68
N LEU A 371 10.50 11.04 10.62
CA LEU A 371 11.94 11.22 10.65
C LEU A 371 12.61 9.85 10.80
N LYS A 372 13.64 9.58 10.01
CA LYS A 372 14.41 8.34 10.09
C LYS A 372 15.90 8.64 9.99
N PHE A 373 16.67 8.06 10.89
CA PHE A 373 18.13 8.07 10.83
C PHE A 373 18.63 6.64 10.60
N ASP A 374 19.38 6.42 9.53
CA ASP A 374 20.03 5.16 9.19
C ASP A 374 21.55 5.29 9.37
N TYR A 375 22.16 4.28 9.98
CA TYR A 375 23.60 4.13 10.12
C TYR A 375 24.06 2.76 9.68
N PHE A 376 25.16 2.73 8.92
CA PHE A 376 25.87 1.53 8.46
C PHE A 376 27.30 1.56 8.97
N SER A 377 27.79 0.49 9.56
CA SER A 377 29.20 0.46 9.98
C SER A 377 30.14 0.23 8.78
N PRO A 378 31.36 0.78 8.81
CA PRO A 378 32.34 0.59 7.74
C PRO A 378 32.73 -0.86 7.47
N ASN A 379 32.55 -1.76 8.46
CA ASN A 379 32.81 -3.20 8.33
C ASN A 379 31.59 -4.00 7.83
N GLU A 380 30.51 -3.32 7.42
CA GLU A 380 29.23 -3.87 6.94
C GLU A 380 28.53 -4.83 7.92
N LYS A 381 29.01 -4.97 9.17
CA LYS A 381 28.45 -5.90 10.14
C LYS A 381 27.31 -5.32 10.96
N HIS A 382 27.28 -3.99 11.16
CA HIS A 382 26.30 -3.32 12.00
C HIS A 382 25.42 -2.38 11.15
N ARG A 383 24.15 -2.51 11.27
CA ARG A 383 23.16 -1.56 10.74
C ARG A 383 22.25 -1.13 11.87
N PHE A 384 22.02 0.13 12.00
CA PHE A 384 21.17 0.70 13.04
C PHE A 384 20.27 1.76 12.44
N ASN A 385 19.01 1.76 12.83
CA ASN A 385 18.11 2.86 12.52
C ASN A 385 17.28 3.26 13.73
N VAL A 386 16.92 4.53 13.76
CA VAL A 386 15.95 5.13 14.67
C VAL A 386 14.94 5.87 13.82
N PHE A 387 13.68 5.76 14.17
CA PHE A 387 12.61 6.46 13.48
C PHE A 387 11.54 6.94 14.43
N ALA A 388 10.85 8.00 14.01
CA ALA A 388 9.62 8.48 14.59
C ALA A 388 8.67 8.91 13.47
N SER A 389 7.39 8.65 13.62
CA SER A 389 6.33 9.11 12.72
C SER A 389 5.11 9.54 13.52
N ALA A 390 4.35 10.47 12.98
CA ALA A 390 3.10 10.91 13.57
C ALA A 390 2.09 11.23 12.45
N GLN A 391 0.81 10.99 12.75
CA GLN A 391 -0.30 11.38 11.91
C GLN A 391 -1.42 11.94 12.78
N HIS A 392 -1.93 13.08 12.39
CA HIS A 392 -3.08 13.74 13.01
C HIS A 392 -4.19 13.85 11.99
N ILE A 393 -5.38 13.40 12.34
CA ILE A 393 -6.58 13.40 11.52
C ILE A 393 -7.65 14.20 12.25
N ASN A 394 -8.28 15.10 11.53
CA ASN A 394 -9.55 15.72 11.88
C ASN A 394 -10.59 15.28 10.87
N ARG A 395 -11.73 14.78 11.34
CA ARG A 395 -12.88 14.44 10.51
C ARG A 395 -14.12 15.14 11.02
N ASP A 396 -14.74 15.96 10.18
CA ASP A 396 -16.10 16.37 10.35
C ASP A 396 -17.01 15.42 9.58
N SER A 397 -18.11 14.98 10.18
CA SER A 397 -19.01 13.99 9.60
C SER A 397 -20.47 14.39 9.74
N TYR A 398 -21.28 13.89 8.83
CA TYR A 398 -22.73 13.89 8.92
C TYR A 398 -23.22 12.52 8.44
N TYR A 399 -24.05 11.87 9.25
CA TYR A 399 -24.73 10.63 8.92
C TYR A 399 -26.20 10.80 9.29
N GLY A 400 -27.07 10.83 8.31
CA GLY A 400 -28.47 11.13 8.59
C GLY A 400 -29.46 10.46 7.66
N PRO A 401 -30.49 9.80 8.22
CA PRO A 401 -31.72 9.46 7.54
C PRO A 401 -32.72 10.63 7.65
N GLY A 402 -33.65 10.72 6.69
CA GLY A 402 -34.52 11.85 6.55
C GLY A 402 -35.64 12.03 7.58
N ASP A 403 -35.93 11.02 8.39
CA ASP A 403 -37.01 11.07 9.40
C ASP A 403 -36.54 11.48 10.81
N ARG A 404 -35.25 11.76 10.96
CA ARG A 404 -34.60 12.21 12.20
C ARG A 404 -34.39 13.70 12.17
N ASP A 405 -34.20 14.36 13.33
CA ASP A 405 -33.76 15.76 13.34
C ASP A 405 -32.38 15.81 12.65
N PRO A 406 -32.29 16.37 11.43
CA PRO A 406 -31.05 16.27 10.65
C PRO A 406 -29.89 17.00 11.27
N LEU A 407 -30.12 18.01 12.12
CA LEU A 407 -29.08 18.80 12.80
C LEU A 407 -28.33 17.97 13.83
N ASP A 408 -28.96 16.93 14.37
CA ASP A 408 -28.37 16.03 15.36
C ASP A 408 -27.36 15.03 14.78
N ALA A 409 -27.36 14.85 13.47
CA ALA A 409 -26.51 13.84 12.80
C ALA A 409 -25.06 14.30 12.56
N TYR A 410 -24.69 15.53 12.94
CA TYR A 410 -23.31 16.01 12.85
C TYR A 410 -22.40 15.42 13.93
N GLY A 411 -21.17 15.13 13.54
CA GLY A 411 -20.13 14.60 14.41
C GLY A 411 -18.75 15.16 14.07
N ASN A 412 -17.86 15.02 15.02
CA ASN A 412 -16.44 15.38 14.85
C ASN A 412 -15.56 14.29 15.47
N THR A 413 -14.53 13.88 14.74
CA THR A 413 -13.54 12.90 15.18
C THR A 413 -12.15 13.48 15.09
N THR A 414 -11.36 13.33 16.13
CA THR A 414 -9.93 13.63 16.12
C THR A 414 -9.14 12.38 16.44
N ASP A 415 -8.06 12.15 15.71
CA ASP A 415 -7.20 11.00 15.90
C ASP A 415 -5.73 11.41 15.79
N LEU A 416 -4.95 11.12 16.81
CA LEU A 416 -3.51 11.33 16.85
C LEU A 416 -2.79 10.01 17.07
N ASN A 417 -2.22 9.49 16.01
CA ASN A 417 -1.33 8.33 16.06
C ASN A 417 0.13 8.79 15.97
N TRP A 418 0.99 8.28 16.84
CA TRP A 418 2.43 8.44 16.72
C TRP A 418 3.18 7.19 17.11
N MET A 419 4.30 6.97 16.46
CA MET A 419 5.17 5.81 16.68
C MET A 419 6.63 6.25 16.72
N ALA A 420 7.39 5.63 17.63
CA ALA A 420 8.84 5.75 17.64
C ALA A 420 9.47 4.37 17.84
N GLY A 421 10.63 4.15 17.26
CA GLY A 421 11.29 2.86 17.39
C GLY A 421 12.75 2.89 16.96
N SER A 422 13.42 1.78 17.26
CA SER A 422 14.78 1.54 16.81
C SER A 422 14.95 0.09 16.41
N GLN A 423 15.83 -0.13 15.43
CA GLN A 423 16.19 -1.45 14.97
C GLN A 423 17.71 -1.54 14.82
N TYR A 424 18.24 -2.65 15.27
CA TYR A 424 19.64 -2.99 15.11
C TYR A 424 19.80 -4.34 14.40
N VAL A 425 20.71 -4.39 13.45
CA VAL A 425 21.04 -5.62 12.72
C VAL A 425 22.52 -5.90 12.85
N TYR A 426 22.85 -7.14 13.24
CA TYR A 426 24.21 -7.62 13.25
C TYR A 426 24.40 -8.80 12.29
N SER A 427 25.34 -8.64 11.35
CA SER A 427 25.66 -9.66 10.35
C SER A 427 26.83 -10.53 10.80
N PHE A 428 26.54 -11.79 11.15
CA PHE A 428 27.55 -12.78 11.49
C PHE A 428 28.13 -13.40 10.23
N GLY A 429 29.45 -13.49 10.14
CA GLY A 429 30.11 -14.28 9.08
C GLY A 429 29.77 -15.77 9.18
N LYS A 430 29.56 -16.28 10.41
CA LYS A 430 29.01 -17.60 10.72
C LYS A 430 28.39 -17.57 12.11
N CYS A 431 27.17 -18.04 12.24
CA CYS A 431 26.47 -18.23 13.48
C CYS A 431 25.93 -19.66 13.52
N ILE A 432 26.47 -20.49 14.44
CA ILE A 432 26.19 -21.93 14.57
C ILE A 432 26.63 -22.71 13.32
N PHE A 433 25.89 -22.64 12.20
CA PHE A 433 26.12 -23.47 11.01
C PHE A 433 26.25 -22.65 9.70
N MET A 434 25.69 -21.45 9.61
CA MET A 434 25.66 -20.58 8.41
C MET A 434 25.93 -19.12 8.75
N PRO A 435 26.26 -18.27 7.76
CA PRO A 435 26.14 -16.82 7.92
C PRO A 435 24.72 -16.44 8.32
N SER A 436 24.56 -15.41 9.17
CA SER A 436 23.23 -14.97 9.58
C SER A 436 23.18 -13.48 9.89
N ASP A 437 21.96 -12.93 9.76
CA ASP A 437 21.61 -11.60 10.23
C ASP A 437 20.70 -11.70 11.46
N LEU A 438 21.18 -11.21 12.60
CA LEU A 438 20.39 -11.03 13.82
C LEU A 438 19.76 -9.65 13.78
N THR A 439 18.45 -9.58 13.81
CA THR A 439 17.69 -8.32 13.86
C THR A 439 16.96 -8.22 15.19
N ALA A 440 17.16 -7.13 15.92
CA ALA A 440 16.46 -6.82 17.15
C ALA A 440 15.89 -5.40 17.07
N GLY A 441 14.74 -5.16 17.68
CA GLY A 441 14.17 -3.82 17.73
C GLY A 441 13.18 -3.64 18.88
N ILE A 442 12.95 -2.38 19.17
CA ILE A 442 11.95 -1.92 20.13
C ILE A 442 11.11 -0.82 19.46
N GLU A 443 9.82 -0.82 19.79
CA GLU A 443 8.87 0.13 19.22
C GLU A 443 7.87 0.55 20.31
N PHE A 444 7.41 1.78 20.21
CA PHE A 444 6.28 2.28 20.96
C PHE A 444 5.31 2.96 20.02
N ASN A 445 4.05 2.61 20.11
CA ASN A 445 2.96 3.22 19.37
C ASN A 445 1.93 3.76 20.36
N GLN A 446 1.40 4.95 20.07
CA GLN A 446 0.25 5.52 20.75
C GLN A 446 -0.76 6.01 19.73
N ASP A 447 -2.02 5.67 19.98
CA ASP A 447 -3.17 6.10 19.21
C ASP A 447 -4.17 6.74 20.19
N LYS A 448 -4.54 8.01 19.94
CA LYS A 448 -5.51 8.74 20.74
C LYS A 448 -6.65 9.19 19.84
N LEU A 449 -7.81 8.56 20.04
CA LEU A 449 -9.04 8.78 19.30
C LEU A 449 -10.07 9.47 20.21
N GLU A 450 -10.66 10.55 19.69
CA GLU A 450 -11.84 11.19 20.28
C GLU A 450 -12.89 11.32 19.16
N ASP A 451 -14.05 10.66 19.32
CA ASP A 451 -15.16 10.69 18.37
C ASP A 451 -16.43 11.13 19.10
N ASN A 452 -17.07 12.18 18.58
CA ASN A 452 -18.28 12.76 19.13
C ASN A 452 -19.35 12.84 18.05
N MET A 453 -20.48 12.17 18.30
CA MET A 453 -21.69 12.21 17.47
C MET A 453 -22.85 12.66 18.34
N TRP A 454 -23.05 13.96 18.40
CA TRP A 454 -23.92 14.59 19.40
C TRP A 454 -25.38 14.13 19.29
N GLY A 455 -25.94 14.05 18.10
CA GLY A 455 -27.31 13.65 17.91
C GLY A 455 -27.60 12.18 18.19
N TYR A 456 -26.57 11.36 18.19
CA TYR A 456 -26.63 9.94 18.55
C TYR A 456 -26.25 9.69 20.01
N ASN A 457 -25.92 10.75 20.77
CA ASN A 457 -25.41 10.68 22.13
C ASN A 457 -24.23 9.70 22.27
N ARG A 458 -23.37 9.65 21.25
CA ARG A 458 -22.23 8.76 21.18
C ARG A 458 -20.93 9.54 21.37
N THR A 459 -20.12 9.09 22.29
CA THR A 459 -18.76 9.60 22.49
C THR A 459 -17.82 8.41 22.64
N VAL A 460 -16.74 8.37 21.88
CA VAL A 460 -15.63 7.44 22.04
C VAL A 460 -14.40 8.26 22.40
N ASP A 461 -13.83 8.03 23.57
CA ASP A 461 -12.52 8.57 23.99
C ASP A 461 -11.63 7.39 24.31
N GLN A 462 -10.71 7.06 23.41
CA GLN A 462 -9.86 5.89 23.53
C GLN A 462 -8.39 6.26 23.36
N LYS A 463 -7.58 5.79 24.31
CA LYS A 463 -6.13 5.88 24.24
C LYS A 463 -5.52 4.49 24.22
N VAL A 464 -4.91 4.14 23.10
CA VAL A 464 -4.17 2.89 22.92
C VAL A 464 -2.68 3.16 23.02
N ASN A 465 -1.98 2.35 23.83
CA ASN A 465 -0.54 2.36 23.97
C ASN A 465 -0.01 0.94 23.75
N ILE A 466 0.95 0.77 22.85
CA ILE A 466 1.55 -0.53 22.57
C ILE A 466 3.07 -0.40 22.68
N GLY A 467 3.64 -1.05 23.69
CA GLY A 467 5.08 -1.24 23.80
C GLY A 467 5.48 -2.59 23.23
N SER A 468 6.50 -2.61 22.36
CA SER A 468 6.85 -3.80 21.60
C SER A 468 8.35 -4.06 21.59
N ALA A 469 8.73 -5.34 21.57
CA ALA A 469 10.09 -5.77 21.33
C ALA A 469 10.09 -6.98 20.39
N PHE A 470 11.00 -7.02 19.43
CA PHE A 470 11.12 -8.14 18.51
C PHE A 470 12.57 -8.58 18.36
N LEU A 471 12.73 -9.87 18.12
CA LEU A 471 14.02 -10.50 17.87
C LEU A 471 13.85 -11.58 16.80
N GLN A 472 14.73 -11.58 15.81
CA GLN A 472 14.78 -12.64 14.79
C GLN A 472 16.20 -12.88 14.35
N ASN A 473 16.50 -14.12 13.95
CA ASN A 473 17.74 -14.48 13.29
C ASN A 473 17.45 -15.17 11.97
N GLU A 474 18.09 -14.72 10.90
CA GLU A 474 17.99 -15.28 9.57
C GLU A 474 19.33 -15.86 9.16
N TRP A 475 19.44 -17.21 9.18
CA TRP A 475 20.56 -17.94 8.60
C TRP A 475 20.32 -18.06 7.10
N LYS A 476 21.28 -17.65 6.29
CA LYS A 476 21.10 -17.65 4.84
C LYS A 476 22.36 -17.85 4.03
N ASN A 477 22.18 -18.52 2.90
CA ASN A 477 23.11 -18.58 1.78
C ASN A 477 22.30 -18.59 0.45
N GLU A 478 22.93 -18.87 -0.67
CA GLU A 478 22.24 -18.88 -1.97
C GLU A 478 21.15 -19.96 -2.06
N HIS A 479 21.35 -21.14 -1.43
CA HIS A 479 20.44 -22.27 -1.49
C HIS A 479 19.44 -22.32 -0.32
N TRP A 480 19.86 -21.98 0.89
CA TRP A 480 19.04 -22.13 2.09
C TRP A 480 18.80 -20.79 2.78
N GLY A 481 17.65 -20.64 3.34
CA GLY A 481 17.31 -19.58 4.27
C GLY A 481 16.43 -20.13 5.38
N LEU A 482 16.82 -19.93 6.64
CA LEU A 482 16.02 -20.24 7.82
C LEU A 482 15.90 -18.98 8.67
N LEU A 483 14.68 -18.50 8.84
CA LEU A 483 14.39 -17.41 9.74
C LEU A 483 13.54 -17.91 10.90
N ILE A 484 13.97 -17.59 12.10
CA ILE A 484 13.21 -17.84 13.34
C ILE A 484 13.18 -16.54 14.13
N GLY A 485 12.02 -16.16 14.62
CA GLY A 485 11.86 -14.96 15.40
C GLY A 485 10.51 -14.85 16.08
N GLY A 486 10.35 -13.78 16.81
CA GLY A 486 9.11 -13.46 17.49
C GLY A 486 9.07 -12.02 17.98
N ARG A 487 7.89 -11.60 18.34
CA ARG A 487 7.57 -10.27 18.85
C ARG A 487 6.77 -10.41 20.13
N LEU A 488 7.06 -9.56 21.07
CA LEU A 488 6.31 -9.36 22.31
C LEU A 488 5.64 -8.00 22.22
N ASP A 489 4.33 -7.96 22.42
CA ASP A 489 3.53 -6.74 22.46
C ASP A 489 2.82 -6.63 23.80
N LYS A 490 2.94 -5.48 24.47
CA LYS A 490 2.13 -5.12 25.64
C LYS A 490 1.20 -3.99 25.24
N HIS A 491 -0.07 -4.34 25.12
CA HIS A 491 -1.17 -3.43 24.82
C HIS A 491 -1.84 -3.00 26.14
N ASN A 492 -2.20 -1.72 26.29
CA ASN A 492 -2.81 -1.25 27.55
C ASN A 492 -4.21 -1.79 27.80
N LEU A 493 -4.95 -2.18 26.76
CA LEU A 493 -6.30 -2.79 26.88
C LEU A 493 -6.25 -4.31 27.06
N ILE A 494 -5.08 -4.92 27.18
CA ILE A 494 -4.89 -6.37 27.32
C ILE A 494 -4.01 -6.64 28.54
N ASP A 495 -4.47 -7.48 29.47
CA ASP A 495 -3.79 -7.73 30.72
C ASP A 495 -2.48 -8.48 30.60
N HIS A 496 -2.32 -9.32 29.59
CA HIS A 496 -1.12 -10.12 29.37
C HIS A 496 -0.25 -9.59 28.23
N VAL A 497 0.96 -10.11 28.11
CA VAL A 497 1.87 -9.85 26.97
C VAL A 497 1.52 -10.82 25.86
N ILE A 498 1.35 -10.29 24.66
CA ILE A 498 1.08 -11.08 23.46
C ILE A 498 2.41 -11.50 22.84
N PHE A 499 2.56 -12.79 22.56
CA PHE A 499 3.70 -13.34 21.84
C PHE A 499 3.29 -13.78 20.45
N SER A 500 3.95 -13.24 19.43
CA SER A 500 3.73 -13.55 18.00
C SER A 500 4.99 -14.21 17.42
N PRO A 501 5.08 -15.56 17.40
CA PRO A 501 6.19 -16.29 16.79
C PRO A 501 6.08 -16.33 15.27
N ARG A 502 7.26 -16.49 14.60
CA ARG A 502 7.35 -16.80 13.18
C ARG A 502 8.53 -17.74 12.88
N ALA A 503 8.35 -18.56 11.85
CA ALA A 503 9.40 -19.40 11.31
C ALA A 503 9.24 -19.52 9.80
N ASN A 504 10.31 -19.29 9.05
CA ASN A 504 10.29 -19.34 7.59
C ASN A 504 11.48 -20.19 7.11
N LEU A 505 11.21 -21.10 6.19
CA LEU A 505 12.20 -21.92 5.54
C LEU A 505 12.16 -21.63 4.03
N ARG A 506 13.31 -21.30 3.45
CA ARG A 506 13.51 -21.13 2.02
C ARG A 506 14.54 -22.16 1.54
N TYR A 507 14.23 -22.81 0.42
CA TYR A 507 15.15 -23.70 -0.28
C TYR A 507 15.17 -23.39 -1.77
N ASN A 508 16.34 -23.07 -2.29
CA ASN A 508 16.59 -22.80 -3.70
C ASN A 508 17.45 -23.94 -4.26
N PRO A 509 16.87 -25.03 -4.79
CA PRO A 509 17.64 -26.11 -5.40
C PRO A 509 18.46 -25.64 -6.59
N THR A 510 17.99 -24.62 -7.29
CA THR A 510 18.67 -23.90 -8.38
C THR A 510 18.39 -22.40 -8.25
N GLU A 511 19.09 -21.60 -9.04
CA GLU A 511 18.81 -20.14 -9.12
C GLU A 511 17.39 -19.81 -9.62
N ASN A 512 16.75 -20.76 -10.31
CA ASN A 512 15.46 -20.58 -10.97
C ASN A 512 14.28 -21.17 -10.20
N ILE A 513 14.51 -21.85 -9.07
CA ILE A 513 13.45 -22.50 -8.29
C ILE A 513 13.58 -22.05 -6.84
N ASN A 514 12.50 -21.46 -6.32
CA ASN A 514 12.42 -21.05 -4.93
C ASN A 514 11.25 -21.76 -4.25
N LEU A 515 11.54 -22.57 -3.27
CA LEU A 515 10.55 -23.21 -2.41
C LEU A 515 10.55 -22.50 -1.06
N ARG A 516 9.37 -22.15 -0.56
CA ARG A 516 9.22 -21.48 0.75
C ARG A 516 8.13 -22.16 1.56
N PHE A 517 8.39 -22.23 2.85
CA PHE A 517 7.40 -22.61 3.85
C PHE A 517 7.42 -21.58 4.96
N SER A 518 6.26 -21.10 5.37
CA SER A 518 6.12 -20.03 6.37
C SER A 518 5.06 -20.41 7.41
N TYR A 519 5.40 -20.16 8.66
CA TYR A 519 4.49 -20.17 9.80
C TYR A 519 4.56 -18.82 10.50
N SER A 520 3.40 -18.26 10.85
CA SER A 520 3.30 -17.05 11.66
C SER A 520 2.03 -17.02 12.48
N SER A 521 2.11 -16.39 13.66
CA SER A 521 0.97 -16.03 14.47
C SER A 521 0.71 -14.53 14.37
N GLY A 522 -0.55 -14.14 14.51
CA GLY A 522 -0.98 -12.75 14.51
C GLY A 522 -2.09 -12.50 15.51
N PHE A 523 -2.36 -11.21 15.75
CA PHE A 523 -3.46 -10.79 16.62
C PHE A 523 -4.06 -9.47 16.14
N ARG A 524 -5.31 -9.22 16.55
CA ARG A 524 -5.99 -7.92 16.44
C ARG A 524 -6.49 -7.53 17.83
N ALA A 525 -6.18 -6.30 18.24
CA ALA A 525 -6.50 -5.81 19.57
C ALA A 525 -7.99 -5.45 19.71
N PRO A 526 -8.56 -5.53 20.95
CA PRO A 526 -9.93 -5.14 21.25
C PRO A 526 -10.05 -3.62 21.41
N GLN A 527 -9.84 -2.88 20.31
CA GLN A 527 -9.92 -1.41 20.27
C GLN A 527 -10.96 -0.97 19.23
N ALA A 528 -11.39 0.29 19.29
CA ALA A 528 -12.21 0.86 18.26
C ALA A 528 -11.39 1.03 16.96
N PHE A 529 -12.01 0.70 15.85
CA PHE A 529 -11.47 0.87 14.51
C PHE A 529 -12.43 1.74 13.71
N ASP A 530 -11.99 2.21 12.53
CA ASP A 530 -12.76 3.11 11.70
C ASP A 530 -14.10 2.49 11.23
N GLU A 531 -14.16 1.17 11.03
CA GLU A 531 -15.43 0.50 10.77
C GLU A 531 -16.44 0.59 11.92
N ASP A 532 -15.97 0.78 13.17
CA ASP A 532 -16.84 0.99 14.34
C ASP A 532 -17.31 2.44 14.47
N LEU A 533 -16.55 3.36 13.88
CA LEU A 533 -16.84 4.80 13.89
C LEU A 533 -17.69 5.21 12.70
N HIS A 534 -17.84 4.33 11.73
CA HIS A 534 -18.73 4.53 10.59
C HIS A 534 -20.17 4.25 11.01
N VAL A 535 -21.02 5.24 10.80
CA VAL A 535 -22.47 5.12 11.05
C VAL A 535 -23.14 4.77 9.73
N GLU A 536 -23.70 3.58 9.66
CA GLU A 536 -24.37 3.09 8.46
C GLU A 536 -25.87 3.41 8.50
N ASN A 537 -26.51 3.54 7.34
CA ASN A 537 -27.94 3.53 7.22
C ASN A 537 -28.38 2.16 6.71
N VAL A 538 -29.11 1.43 7.54
CA VAL A 538 -29.57 0.08 7.27
C VAL A 538 -31.08 0.01 7.40
N GLY A 539 -31.79 -0.16 6.28
CA GLY A 539 -33.25 -0.25 6.28
C GLY A 539 -33.94 0.96 6.93
N GLY A 540 -33.44 2.18 6.71
CA GLY A 540 -33.94 3.41 7.33
C GLY A 540 -33.46 3.69 8.76
N ASN A 541 -32.68 2.78 9.38
CA ASN A 541 -32.13 2.96 10.71
C ASN A 541 -30.64 3.29 10.67
N VAL A 542 -30.20 4.12 11.59
CA VAL A 542 -28.77 4.37 11.84
C VAL A 542 -28.20 3.19 12.63
N ALA A 543 -27.14 2.58 12.14
CA ALA A 543 -26.43 1.49 12.82
C ALA A 543 -25.12 1.96 13.45
N MET A 544 -24.92 1.65 14.73
CA MET A 544 -23.72 1.97 15.50
C MET A 544 -23.16 0.74 16.18
N VAL A 545 -21.84 0.75 16.43
CA VAL A 545 -21.13 -0.35 17.10
C VAL A 545 -20.56 0.12 18.43
N GLU A 546 -20.77 -0.69 19.47
CA GLU A 546 -20.12 -0.57 20.79
C GLU A 546 -19.26 -1.79 21.04
N LEU A 547 -18.23 -1.66 21.92
CA LEU A 547 -17.34 -2.75 22.29
C LEU A 547 -17.83 -3.38 23.62
N ALA A 548 -17.86 -4.72 23.68
CA ALA A 548 -18.14 -5.43 24.92
C ALA A 548 -17.00 -5.21 25.94
N ASP A 549 -17.37 -5.11 27.24
CA ASP A 549 -16.43 -4.88 28.32
C ASP A 549 -15.42 -6.03 28.49
N ASP A 550 -15.76 -7.24 28.11
CA ASP A 550 -14.93 -8.45 28.21
C ASP A 550 -14.26 -8.85 26.87
N LEU A 551 -14.26 -7.96 25.89
CA LEU A 551 -13.70 -8.20 24.57
C LEU A 551 -12.20 -8.51 24.65
N LYS A 552 -11.79 -9.65 24.06
CA LYS A 552 -10.40 -10.13 24.00
C LYS A 552 -9.84 -9.90 22.62
N GLU A 553 -8.52 -10.01 22.50
CA GLU A 553 -7.89 -9.96 21.17
C GLU A 553 -8.27 -11.17 20.32
N GLU A 554 -8.48 -10.93 19.03
CA GLU A 554 -8.51 -12.01 18.03
C GLU A 554 -7.10 -12.56 17.82
N ARG A 555 -7.00 -13.85 17.57
CA ARG A 555 -5.71 -14.52 17.30
C ARG A 555 -5.75 -15.29 15.99
N SER A 556 -4.60 -15.34 15.32
CA SER A 556 -4.44 -16.13 14.11
C SER A 556 -3.21 -17.02 14.14
N GLN A 557 -3.30 -18.12 13.39
CA GLN A 557 -2.19 -18.98 13.01
C GLN A 557 -2.25 -19.20 11.51
N SER A 558 -1.19 -18.82 10.82
CA SER A 558 -1.09 -18.89 9.37
C SER A 558 0.04 -19.81 8.94
N LEU A 559 -0.24 -20.67 7.97
CA LEU A 559 0.72 -21.53 7.28
C LEU A 559 0.65 -21.23 5.80
N SER A 560 1.80 -21.10 5.14
CA SER A 560 1.85 -21.06 3.69
C SER A 560 3.02 -21.85 3.13
N ALA A 561 2.84 -22.39 1.94
CA ALA A 561 3.88 -23.07 1.18
C ALA A 561 3.83 -22.59 -0.27
N SER A 562 4.98 -22.22 -0.84
CA SER A 562 5.02 -21.73 -2.21
C SER A 562 6.18 -22.33 -3.00
N ALA A 563 5.95 -22.48 -4.32
CA ALA A 563 6.94 -22.80 -5.32
C ALA A 563 6.93 -21.68 -6.39
N ASP A 564 8.06 -21.03 -6.58
CA ASP A 564 8.25 -19.90 -7.49
C ASP A 564 9.33 -20.33 -8.51
N ILE A 565 8.93 -20.53 -9.76
CA ILE A 565 9.71 -21.16 -10.81
C ILE A 565 9.94 -20.16 -11.93
N TYR A 566 11.19 -19.95 -12.29
CA TYR A 566 11.61 -19.07 -13.37
C TYR A 566 12.23 -19.88 -14.49
N HIS A 567 11.94 -19.52 -15.71
CA HIS A 567 12.60 -20.14 -16.86
C HIS A 567 12.77 -19.13 -17.99
N ARG A 568 13.84 -19.32 -18.78
CA ARG A 568 14.12 -18.51 -19.95
C ARG A 568 14.23 -19.40 -21.18
N PHE A 569 13.38 -19.10 -22.18
CA PHE A 569 13.38 -19.76 -23.48
C PHE A 569 13.79 -18.76 -24.56
N GLY A 570 15.08 -18.67 -24.86
CA GLY A 570 15.58 -17.64 -25.79
C GLY A 570 15.26 -16.22 -25.31
N ALA A 571 14.40 -15.51 -26.03
CA ALA A 571 13.97 -14.16 -25.69
C ALA A 571 12.75 -14.09 -24.73
N PHE A 572 12.14 -15.24 -24.41
CA PHE A 572 11.04 -15.32 -23.48
C PHE A 572 11.54 -15.51 -22.04
N GLN A 573 11.03 -14.72 -21.13
CA GLN A 573 11.16 -14.93 -19.68
C GLN A 573 9.80 -15.33 -19.15
N VAL A 574 9.75 -16.39 -18.34
CA VAL A 574 8.53 -16.89 -17.73
C VAL A 574 8.76 -17.08 -16.23
N ASN A 575 7.72 -16.78 -15.47
CA ASN A 575 7.64 -17.09 -14.04
C ASN A 575 6.32 -17.77 -13.77
N PHE A 576 6.34 -18.81 -12.99
CA PHE A 576 5.16 -19.51 -12.50
C PHE A 576 5.25 -19.65 -10.99
N LEU A 577 4.25 -19.13 -10.29
CA LEU A 577 4.12 -19.19 -8.84
C LEU A 577 2.89 -20.02 -8.47
N VAL A 578 3.09 -20.93 -7.53
CA VAL A 578 2.02 -21.67 -6.85
C VAL A 578 2.18 -21.42 -5.36
N GLU A 579 1.11 -21.03 -4.68
CA GLU A 579 1.09 -20.85 -3.23
C GLU A 579 -0.16 -21.47 -2.64
N GLY A 580 0.01 -22.40 -1.69
CA GLY A 580 -1.04 -22.88 -0.82
C GLY A 580 -1.00 -22.13 0.53
N PHE A 581 -2.16 -21.78 1.06
CA PHE A 581 -2.26 -21.08 2.33
C PHE A 581 -3.39 -21.65 3.20
N TYR A 582 -3.19 -21.54 4.51
CA TYR A 582 -4.16 -21.89 5.54
C TYR A 582 -4.04 -20.90 6.71
N THR A 583 -5.15 -20.26 7.09
CA THR A 583 -5.23 -19.39 8.26
C THR A 583 -6.38 -19.80 9.14
N LYS A 584 -6.08 -20.06 10.42
CA LYS A 584 -7.06 -20.29 11.48
C LYS A 584 -7.17 -19.02 12.32
N LEU A 585 -8.42 -18.56 12.53
CA LEU A 585 -8.77 -17.49 13.44
C LEU A 585 -9.42 -18.06 14.70
N SER A 586 -9.18 -17.43 15.83
CA SER A 586 -9.78 -17.72 17.14
C SER A 586 -10.26 -16.43 17.78
N ASP A 587 -11.35 -16.51 18.54
CA ASP A 587 -11.92 -15.34 19.23
C ASP A 587 -12.30 -14.20 18.26
N VAL A 588 -12.91 -14.55 17.12
CA VAL A 588 -13.23 -13.63 16.01
C VAL A 588 -14.24 -12.58 16.47
N PHE A 589 -14.04 -11.33 16.10
CA PHE A 589 -15.01 -10.29 16.38
C PHE A 589 -16.27 -10.48 15.56
N ALA A 590 -17.40 -10.44 16.26
CA ALA A 590 -18.73 -10.49 15.68
C ALA A 590 -19.60 -9.41 16.32
N LEU A 591 -20.70 -9.07 15.69
CA LEU A 591 -21.69 -8.11 16.19
C LEU A 591 -22.92 -8.84 16.69
N THR A 592 -23.49 -8.36 17.78
CA THR A 592 -24.82 -8.80 18.24
C THR A 592 -25.89 -8.33 17.28
N ASP A 593 -27.09 -8.88 17.44
CA ASP A 593 -28.26 -8.47 16.65
C ASP A 593 -28.63 -7.00 16.86
N GLY A 594 -28.34 -6.48 18.06
CA GLY A 594 -28.60 -5.11 18.44
C GLY A 594 -30.06 -4.84 18.82
N GLU A 595 -30.29 -3.64 19.35
CA GLU A 595 -31.62 -3.13 19.66
C GLU A 595 -31.81 -1.79 18.94
N VAL A 596 -33.01 -1.59 18.38
CA VAL A 596 -33.40 -0.30 17.77
C VAL A 596 -34.10 0.54 18.81
N VAL A 597 -33.48 1.68 19.18
CA VAL A 597 -34.06 2.66 20.08
C VAL A 597 -34.05 4.04 19.40
N ASN A 598 -35.21 4.61 19.18
CA ASN A 598 -35.37 5.89 18.49
C ASN A 598 -34.71 5.95 17.10
N GLY A 599 -34.84 4.87 16.31
CA GLY A 599 -34.25 4.77 14.97
C GLY A 599 -32.72 4.58 14.97
N ILE A 600 -32.11 4.21 16.10
CA ILE A 600 -30.70 3.84 16.23
C ILE A 600 -30.61 2.35 16.52
N LEU A 601 -29.95 1.60 15.63
CA LEU A 601 -29.60 0.19 15.85
C LEU A 601 -28.24 0.13 16.52
N THR A 602 -28.18 -0.24 17.80
CA THR A 602 -26.92 -0.40 18.54
C THR A 602 -26.52 -1.87 18.58
N ARG A 603 -25.39 -2.22 17.98
CA ARG A 603 -24.79 -3.55 17.98
C ARG A 603 -23.56 -3.58 18.89
N THR A 604 -23.39 -4.66 19.62
CA THR A 604 -22.20 -4.84 20.49
C THR A 604 -21.21 -5.80 19.83
N ARG A 605 -19.96 -5.40 19.73
CA ARG A 605 -18.86 -6.27 19.27
C ARG A 605 -18.44 -7.21 20.39
N TYR A 606 -18.40 -8.51 20.12
CA TYR A 606 -18.01 -9.56 21.04
C TYR A 606 -17.12 -10.62 20.35
N ASN A 607 -16.52 -11.52 21.12
CA ASN A 607 -15.73 -12.64 20.59
C ASN A 607 -16.62 -13.84 20.26
N ALA A 608 -16.68 -14.22 19.00
CA ALA A 608 -17.39 -15.40 18.50
C ALA A 608 -16.42 -16.58 18.30
N PRO A 609 -16.94 -17.83 18.13
CA PRO A 609 -16.12 -18.95 17.71
C PRO A 609 -15.37 -18.64 16.42
N GLY A 610 -14.14 -19.13 16.32
CA GLY A 610 -13.22 -18.78 15.24
C GLY A 610 -13.68 -19.12 13.82
N ALA A 611 -12.83 -18.79 12.87
CA ALA A 611 -13.02 -19.04 11.44
C ALA A 611 -11.76 -19.65 10.83
N ARG A 612 -11.87 -20.17 9.62
CA ARG A 612 -10.73 -20.68 8.85
C ARG A 612 -10.83 -20.28 7.39
N VAL A 613 -9.69 -19.95 6.83
CA VAL A 613 -9.56 -19.68 5.41
C VAL A 613 -8.42 -20.52 4.86
N MET A 614 -8.63 -21.15 3.71
CA MET A 614 -7.61 -21.93 3.03
C MET A 614 -7.78 -21.82 1.53
N GLY A 615 -6.68 -21.91 0.79
CA GLY A 615 -6.75 -21.81 -0.66
C GLY A 615 -5.45 -22.06 -1.37
N LEU A 616 -5.53 -21.92 -2.68
CA LEU A 616 -4.45 -22.04 -3.63
C LEU A 616 -4.43 -20.80 -4.52
N THR A 617 -3.28 -20.18 -4.64
CA THR A 617 -3.03 -19.09 -5.57
C THR A 617 -2.06 -19.53 -6.65
N LEU A 618 -2.42 -19.30 -7.90
CA LEU A 618 -1.61 -19.53 -9.07
C LEU A 618 -1.33 -18.19 -9.75
N GLU A 619 -0.09 -17.90 -10.10
CA GLU A 619 0.29 -16.72 -10.87
C GLU A 619 1.25 -17.12 -11.98
N GLY A 620 1.03 -16.59 -13.17
CA GLY A 620 1.92 -16.72 -14.32
C GLY A 620 2.34 -15.35 -14.84
N LYS A 621 3.64 -15.18 -15.10
CA LYS A 621 4.20 -14.00 -15.76
C LYS A 621 4.98 -14.45 -16.98
N MET A 622 4.83 -13.73 -18.09
CA MET A 622 5.58 -13.96 -19.31
C MET A 622 5.99 -12.62 -19.91
N ALA A 623 7.23 -12.53 -20.32
CA ALA A 623 7.74 -11.39 -21.08
C ALA A 623 8.49 -11.87 -22.32
N TYR A 624 8.27 -11.19 -23.44
CA TYR A 624 9.02 -11.33 -24.67
C TYR A 624 9.77 -10.03 -24.97
N LEU A 625 11.04 -9.98 -24.58
CA LEU A 625 11.81 -8.73 -24.58
C LEU A 625 11.03 -7.60 -23.89
N THR A 626 11.18 -6.37 -24.35
CA THR A 626 10.38 -5.21 -23.94
C THR A 626 9.05 -5.08 -24.69
N LYS A 627 8.77 -5.97 -25.67
CA LYS A 627 7.64 -5.83 -26.60
C LYS A 627 6.32 -6.33 -26.08
N PHE A 628 6.34 -7.41 -25.31
CA PHE A 628 5.12 -8.05 -24.83
C PHE A 628 5.31 -8.57 -23.41
N GLN A 629 4.41 -8.22 -22.51
CA GLN A 629 4.40 -8.68 -21.13
C GLN A 629 2.98 -9.08 -20.76
N VAL A 630 2.84 -10.24 -20.13
CA VAL A 630 1.56 -10.74 -19.60
C VAL A 630 1.78 -11.20 -18.17
N GLN A 631 0.85 -10.87 -17.31
CA GLN A 631 0.76 -11.36 -15.95
C GLN A 631 -0.69 -11.72 -15.67
N ALA A 632 -0.93 -12.90 -15.09
CA ALA A 632 -2.26 -13.33 -14.68
C ALA A 632 -2.17 -14.12 -13.38
N GLY A 633 -3.15 -13.95 -12.51
CA GLY A 633 -3.24 -14.68 -11.26
C GLY A 633 -4.68 -15.07 -10.94
N VAL A 634 -4.85 -16.25 -10.34
CA VAL A 634 -6.13 -16.74 -9.84
C VAL A 634 -5.96 -17.30 -8.45
N THR A 635 -6.92 -17.01 -7.58
CA THR A 635 -7.02 -17.56 -6.23
C THR A 635 -8.29 -18.38 -6.12
N LEU A 636 -8.11 -19.62 -5.66
CA LEU A 636 -9.17 -20.56 -5.32
C LEU A 636 -9.16 -20.72 -3.81
N GLN A 637 -10.28 -20.43 -3.14
CA GLN A 637 -10.31 -20.45 -1.68
C GLN A 637 -11.63 -20.93 -1.11
N GLN A 638 -11.58 -21.33 0.18
CA GLN A 638 -12.73 -21.61 1.01
C GLN A 638 -12.57 -20.87 2.33
N SER A 639 -13.63 -20.17 2.75
CA SER A 639 -13.68 -19.37 3.97
C SER A 639 -14.93 -19.73 4.74
N HIS A 640 -14.76 -20.27 5.97
CA HIS A 640 -15.85 -20.77 6.77
C HIS A 640 -15.69 -20.38 8.24
N TYR A 641 -16.79 -20.03 8.88
CA TYR A 641 -16.89 -20.03 10.33
C TYR A 641 -16.82 -21.46 10.87
N ASN A 642 -16.26 -21.65 12.06
CA ASN A 642 -16.19 -22.96 12.71
C ASN A 642 -17.59 -23.44 13.09
N GLU A 643 -18.44 -22.51 13.53
CA GLU A 643 -19.86 -22.70 13.83
C GLU A 643 -20.71 -21.81 12.92
N PRO A 644 -21.99 -22.14 12.67
CA PRO A 644 -22.87 -21.24 11.92
C PRO A 644 -22.94 -19.87 12.58
N HIS A 645 -22.68 -18.82 11.81
CA HIS A 645 -22.72 -17.43 12.23
C HIS A 645 -24.12 -16.84 11.99
N VAL A 646 -24.71 -16.31 13.04
CA VAL A 646 -25.94 -15.52 12.97
C VAL A 646 -25.51 -14.08 12.71
N TRP A 647 -25.80 -13.57 11.51
CA TRP A 647 -25.46 -12.19 11.11
C TRP A 647 -26.65 -11.23 11.27
N ASN A 648 -27.86 -11.80 11.31
CA ASN A 648 -29.12 -11.13 11.61
C ASN A 648 -30.04 -12.18 12.25
N PRO A 649 -30.80 -11.89 13.35
CA PRO A 649 -31.64 -12.85 14.07
C PRO A 649 -32.74 -13.45 13.22
N ASP A 650 -33.29 -12.68 12.28
CA ASP A 650 -34.38 -13.08 11.40
C ASP A 650 -33.87 -13.78 10.12
N ALA A 651 -32.53 -13.92 9.96
CA ALA A 651 -31.93 -14.62 8.83
C ALA A 651 -31.39 -16.01 9.23
N PRO A 652 -31.34 -16.96 8.31
CA PRO A 652 -30.66 -18.23 8.55
C PRO A 652 -29.19 -18.05 8.84
N ALA A 653 -28.67 -18.69 9.89
CA ALA A 653 -27.23 -18.68 10.20
C ALA A 653 -26.42 -19.29 9.06
N VAL A 654 -25.29 -18.69 8.75
CA VAL A 654 -24.41 -19.06 7.63
C VAL A 654 -23.09 -19.62 8.13
N LYS A 655 -22.58 -20.64 7.44
CA LYS A 655 -21.25 -21.20 7.72
C LYS A 655 -20.18 -20.65 6.81
N LYS A 656 -20.55 -20.25 5.60
CA LYS A 656 -19.65 -19.59 4.65
C LYS A 656 -19.47 -18.13 5.05
N MET A 657 -18.22 -17.64 5.06
CA MET A 657 -17.97 -16.22 5.30
C MET A 657 -18.56 -15.40 4.14
N MET A 658 -19.26 -14.34 4.49
CA MET A 658 -19.88 -13.44 3.53
C MET A 658 -18.83 -12.56 2.83
N ARG A 659 -19.19 -11.99 1.67
CA ARG A 659 -18.33 -11.14 0.82
C ARG A 659 -17.01 -11.80 0.42
N THR A 660 -16.98 -13.15 0.41
CA THR A 660 -15.77 -13.92 0.15
C THR A 660 -16.00 -14.90 -1.00
N PRO A 661 -15.67 -14.53 -2.25
CA PRO A 661 -15.81 -15.41 -3.40
C PRO A 661 -14.84 -16.59 -3.30
N ASN A 662 -15.26 -17.77 -3.77
CA ASN A 662 -14.38 -18.93 -3.80
C ASN A 662 -13.31 -18.84 -4.90
N THR A 663 -13.54 -18.02 -5.92
CA THR A 663 -12.63 -17.84 -7.06
C THR A 663 -12.58 -16.36 -7.43
N TYR A 664 -11.38 -15.81 -7.53
CA TYR A 664 -11.15 -14.47 -8.05
C TYR A 664 -9.75 -14.38 -8.63
N GLY A 665 -9.52 -13.39 -9.45
CA GLY A 665 -8.23 -13.23 -10.12
C GLY A 665 -8.13 -11.98 -10.96
N TYR A 666 -7.00 -11.84 -11.62
CA TYR A 666 -6.68 -10.69 -12.46
C TYR A 666 -5.79 -11.10 -13.63
N PHE A 667 -5.73 -10.23 -14.61
CA PHE A 667 -4.70 -10.27 -15.64
C PHE A 667 -4.31 -8.87 -16.10
N THR A 668 -3.08 -8.74 -16.59
CA THR A 668 -2.58 -7.57 -17.29
C THR A 668 -1.74 -8.03 -18.48
N ALA A 669 -1.94 -7.42 -19.63
CA ALA A 669 -1.16 -7.68 -20.85
C ALA A 669 -0.75 -6.35 -21.47
N THR A 670 0.53 -6.16 -21.75
CA THR A 670 1.05 -4.95 -22.37
C THR A 670 1.78 -5.31 -23.65
N TYR A 671 1.46 -4.62 -24.72
CA TYR A 671 2.08 -4.76 -26.03
C TYR A 671 2.68 -3.43 -26.50
N THR A 672 3.97 -3.42 -26.80
CA THR A 672 4.72 -2.25 -27.28
C THR A 672 5.22 -2.54 -28.70
N PRO A 673 4.37 -2.34 -29.73
CA PRO A 673 4.75 -2.65 -31.12
C PRO A 673 5.93 -1.81 -31.60
N ILE A 674 5.97 -0.56 -31.19
CA ILE A 674 7.04 0.40 -31.42
C ILE A 674 7.35 1.17 -30.13
N LYS A 675 8.58 1.63 -29.93
CA LYS A 675 9.01 2.29 -28.67
C LYS A 675 8.03 3.35 -28.11
N PRO A 676 7.44 4.27 -28.93
CA PRO A 676 6.55 5.29 -28.39
C PRO A 676 5.10 4.83 -28.13
N LEU A 677 4.68 3.66 -28.60
CA LEU A 677 3.29 3.18 -28.47
C LEU A 677 3.20 1.99 -27.52
N SER A 678 2.39 2.11 -26.50
CA SER A 678 2.01 1.01 -25.62
C SER A 678 0.49 0.79 -25.64
N ILE A 679 0.08 -0.47 -25.66
CA ILE A 679 -1.31 -0.91 -25.57
C ILE A 679 -1.39 -1.86 -24.40
N ALA A 680 -2.25 -1.58 -23.43
CA ALA A 680 -2.44 -2.38 -22.23
C ALA A 680 -3.88 -2.88 -22.16
N LEU A 681 -4.04 -4.17 -21.95
CA LEU A 681 -5.29 -4.84 -21.64
C LEU A 681 -5.19 -5.36 -20.21
N SER A 682 -6.19 -5.07 -19.39
CA SER A 682 -6.23 -5.52 -18.00
C SER A 682 -7.64 -5.97 -17.64
N GLY A 683 -7.74 -6.79 -16.60
CA GLY A 683 -9.06 -7.18 -16.10
C GLY A 683 -9.00 -7.89 -14.76
N THR A 684 -10.13 -7.91 -14.09
CA THR A 684 -10.36 -8.63 -12.84
C THR A 684 -11.56 -9.54 -12.97
N TYR A 685 -11.49 -10.69 -12.32
CA TYR A 685 -12.58 -11.64 -12.20
C TYR A 685 -12.94 -11.79 -10.71
N THR A 686 -14.23 -11.65 -10.41
CA THR A 686 -14.79 -11.92 -9.09
C THR A 686 -15.93 -12.92 -9.25
N GLY A 687 -15.73 -14.12 -8.73
CA GLY A 687 -16.76 -15.16 -8.75
C GLY A 687 -17.90 -14.87 -7.78
N SER A 688 -18.97 -15.63 -7.89
CA SER A 688 -20.14 -15.54 -7.02
C SER A 688 -19.76 -15.65 -5.54
N MET A 689 -20.33 -14.81 -4.72
CA MET A 689 -20.14 -14.77 -3.28
C MET A 689 -21.48 -14.57 -2.56
N LEU A 690 -21.53 -14.94 -1.28
CA LEU A 690 -22.66 -14.69 -0.42
C LEU A 690 -22.54 -13.27 0.15
N VAL A 691 -23.59 -12.47 0.01
CA VAL A 691 -23.67 -11.13 0.62
C VAL A 691 -24.92 -11.01 1.48
N PRO A 692 -24.89 -10.26 2.59
CA PRO A 692 -26.08 -9.94 3.36
C PRO A 692 -26.92 -8.91 2.61
N HIS A 693 -28.21 -8.93 2.80
CA HIS A 693 -29.15 -7.91 2.36
C HIS A 693 -30.16 -7.71 3.49
N GLU A 694 -30.07 -6.56 4.13
CA GLU A 694 -30.90 -6.18 5.26
C GLU A 694 -32.33 -5.82 4.78
N PRO A 695 -33.34 -5.83 5.67
CA PRO A 695 -34.68 -5.45 5.30
C PRO A 695 -34.77 -4.04 4.73
N VAL A 696 -35.56 -3.88 3.66
CA VAL A 696 -35.83 -2.59 3.02
C VAL A 696 -37.34 -2.34 3.03
N PRO A 697 -37.87 -1.37 3.75
CA PRO A 697 -39.28 -1.12 3.89
C PRO A 697 -40.01 -1.07 2.56
N GLY A 698 -41.10 -1.86 2.45
CA GLY A 698 -41.90 -1.93 1.24
C GLY A 698 -41.34 -2.73 0.08
N PHE A 699 -40.10 -3.24 0.20
CA PHE A 699 -39.42 -4.04 -0.82
C PHE A 699 -39.00 -5.42 -0.30
N LEU A 700 -38.28 -5.46 0.82
CA LEU A 700 -37.77 -6.66 1.45
C LEU A 700 -38.16 -6.68 2.93
N GLU A 701 -39.08 -7.57 3.31
CA GLU A 701 -39.63 -7.62 4.69
C GLU A 701 -38.67 -8.31 5.67
N ASN A 702 -37.88 -9.29 5.19
CA ASN A 702 -36.98 -10.08 6.04
C ASN A 702 -35.56 -10.05 5.49
N PRO A 703 -34.55 -10.08 6.35
CA PRO A 703 -33.15 -10.13 5.92
C PRO A 703 -32.86 -11.44 5.19
N ILE A 704 -32.13 -11.36 4.09
CA ILE A 704 -31.75 -12.51 3.28
C ILE A 704 -30.27 -12.53 2.97
N THR A 705 -29.77 -13.69 2.60
CA THR A 705 -28.44 -13.78 1.96
C THR A 705 -28.58 -13.97 0.47
N VAL A 706 -27.89 -13.18 -0.30
CA VAL A 706 -27.91 -13.22 -1.77
C VAL A 706 -26.62 -13.82 -2.29
N ASN A 707 -26.73 -14.76 -3.26
CA ASN A 707 -25.58 -15.19 -4.05
C ASN A 707 -25.42 -14.26 -5.24
N THR A 708 -24.34 -13.51 -5.28
CA THR A 708 -24.06 -12.56 -6.36
C THR A 708 -23.82 -13.27 -7.69
N LYS A 709 -23.92 -12.52 -8.78
CA LYS A 709 -23.41 -12.94 -10.09
C LYS A 709 -21.87 -12.90 -10.09
N ASP A 710 -21.28 -13.55 -11.09
CA ASP A 710 -19.87 -13.39 -11.41
C ASP A 710 -19.65 -12.07 -12.15
N PHE A 711 -18.51 -11.42 -11.89
CA PHE A 711 -18.10 -10.20 -12.60
C PHE A 711 -16.79 -10.41 -13.31
N PHE A 712 -16.72 -9.95 -14.56
CA PHE A 712 -15.51 -9.94 -15.35
C PHE A 712 -15.31 -8.54 -15.94
N ASP A 713 -14.53 -7.74 -15.25
CA ASP A 713 -14.17 -6.37 -15.65
C ASP A 713 -12.95 -6.42 -16.56
N ILE A 714 -13.07 -5.92 -17.78
CA ILE A 714 -11.98 -5.81 -18.75
C ILE A 714 -11.81 -4.35 -19.15
N SER A 715 -10.56 -3.89 -19.19
CA SER A 715 -10.17 -2.53 -19.49
C SER A 715 -9.08 -2.49 -20.57
N LEU A 716 -9.12 -1.50 -21.46
CA LEU A 716 -8.14 -1.27 -22.52
C LEU A 716 -7.60 0.16 -22.45
N LYS A 717 -6.30 0.30 -22.56
CA LYS A 717 -5.57 1.58 -22.61
C LYS A 717 -4.60 1.59 -23.78
N ALA A 718 -4.50 2.72 -24.46
CA ALA A 718 -3.43 3.03 -25.39
C ALA A 718 -2.71 4.30 -24.93
N ALA A 719 -1.38 4.32 -25.03
CA ALA A 719 -0.56 5.49 -24.71
C ALA A 719 0.52 5.69 -25.77
N TYR A 720 0.77 6.94 -26.12
CA TYR A 720 1.79 7.32 -27.11
C TYR A 720 2.68 8.41 -26.54
N ASP A 721 4.01 8.18 -26.60
CA ASP A 721 5.04 9.08 -26.10
C ASP A 721 5.63 9.93 -27.24
N PHE A 722 5.49 11.24 -27.13
CA PHE A 722 6.08 12.23 -28.02
C PHE A 722 7.32 12.82 -27.36
N LYS A 723 8.47 12.79 -28.05
CA LYS A 723 9.66 13.51 -27.61
C LYS A 723 9.54 14.96 -28.08
N LEU A 724 9.26 15.88 -27.16
CA LEU A 724 9.07 17.30 -27.50
C LEU A 724 10.40 18.03 -27.69
N TYR A 725 11.28 17.96 -26.69
CA TYR A 725 12.56 18.65 -26.72
C TYR A 725 13.55 18.02 -25.75
N LYS A 726 14.77 17.67 -26.22
CA LYS A 726 15.83 17.03 -25.41
C LYS A 726 15.28 15.93 -24.49
N SER A 727 15.15 16.24 -23.18
CA SER A 727 14.65 15.34 -22.12
C SER A 727 13.17 15.49 -21.81
N VAL A 728 12.44 16.40 -22.51
CA VAL A 728 11.00 16.61 -22.27
C VAL A 728 10.19 15.68 -23.12
N ASN A 729 9.36 14.86 -22.49
CA ASN A 729 8.44 13.93 -23.11
C ASN A 729 6.99 14.33 -22.81
N LEU A 730 6.11 14.18 -23.82
CA LEU A 730 4.66 14.27 -23.69
C LEU A 730 4.07 12.90 -23.96
N GLN A 731 3.34 12.35 -23.03
CA GLN A 731 2.52 11.16 -23.26
C GLN A 731 1.05 11.58 -23.37
N VAL A 732 0.40 11.05 -24.39
CA VAL A 732 -1.07 11.12 -24.54
C VAL A 732 -1.60 9.70 -24.38
N ASN A 733 -2.64 9.54 -23.59
CA ASN A 733 -3.25 8.24 -23.39
C ASN A 733 -4.78 8.34 -23.39
N ALA A 734 -5.42 7.23 -23.76
CA ALA A 734 -6.88 7.09 -23.72
C ALA A 734 -7.25 5.62 -23.56
N GLY A 735 -8.48 5.38 -23.12
CA GLY A 735 -8.95 4.02 -22.97
C GLY A 735 -10.37 3.90 -22.45
N VAL A 736 -10.75 2.65 -22.20
CA VAL A 736 -12.05 2.26 -21.66
C VAL A 736 -11.83 1.32 -20.50
N GLN A 737 -12.42 1.62 -19.36
CA GLN A 737 -12.51 0.72 -18.20
C GLN A 737 -13.86 0.01 -18.22
N ASN A 738 -13.88 -1.24 -17.77
CA ASN A 738 -15.08 -2.08 -17.70
C ASN A 738 -15.87 -2.11 -19.03
N ILE A 739 -15.19 -2.52 -20.11
CA ILE A 739 -15.71 -2.49 -21.50
C ILE A 739 -17.09 -3.14 -21.61
N PHE A 740 -17.33 -4.24 -20.89
CA PHE A 740 -18.58 -5.00 -20.95
C PHE A 740 -19.64 -4.49 -19.96
N ASN A 741 -19.38 -3.42 -19.22
CA ASN A 741 -20.25 -2.86 -18.21
C ASN A 741 -20.71 -3.91 -17.18
N ALA A 742 -19.74 -4.71 -16.71
CA ALA A 742 -19.97 -5.71 -15.67
C ALA A 742 -20.14 -5.01 -14.31
N TYR A 743 -21.32 -4.48 -14.05
CA TYR A 743 -21.67 -3.69 -12.88
C TYR A 743 -22.90 -4.27 -12.18
N GLN A 744 -23.08 -4.01 -10.90
CA GLN A 744 -24.28 -4.38 -10.17
C GLN A 744 -25.49 -3.66 -10.81
N ASN A 745 -26.64 -4.33 -10.87
CA ASN A 745 -27.85 -3.80 -11.49
C ASN A 745 -29.12 -4.06 -10.68
N ASP A 746 -28.97 -4.50 -9.46
CA ASP A 746 -30.02 -4.81 -8.49
C ASP A 746 -29.82 -4.03 -7.19
N PHE A 747 -29.39 -2.78 -7.31
CA PHE A 747 -29.32 -1.84 -6.18
C PHE A 747 -30.71 -1.59 -5.60
N ASP A 748 -30.76 -1.41 -4.29
CA ASP A 748 -31.95 -0.89 -3.64
C ASP A 748 -32.14 0.60 -3.99
N LYS A 749 -33.40 1.06 -3.94
CA LYS A 749 -33.79 2.40 -4.34
C LYS A 749 -34.35 3.21 -3.19
N GLY A 750 -34.14 4.54 -3.29
CA GLY A 750 -34.72 5.50 -2.38
C GLY A 750 -34.01 5.64 -1.04
N ALA A 751 -34.68 6.31 -0.10
CA ALA A 751 -34.11 6.68 1.20
C ALA A 751 -33.86 5.49 2.13
N ASP A 752 -34.71 4.49 2.06
CA ASP A 752 -34.68 3.32 2.98
C ASP A 752 -33.81 2.17 2.45
N ARG A 753 -33.04 2.41 1.39
CA ARG A 753 -32.14 1.39 0.78
C ARG A 753 -31.12 0.86 1.77
N ASP A 754 -30.76 -0.41 1.66
CA ASP A 754 -29.58 -0.95 2.32
C ASP A 754 -28.31 -0.45 1.61
N SER A 755 -27.67 0.58 2.16
CA SER A 755 -26.44 1.16 1.59
C SER A 755 -25.26 0.18 1.58
N GLY A 756 -25.33 -0.87 2.42
CA GLY A 756 -24.37 -1.97 2.47
C GLY A 756 -24.59 -3.01 1.37
N TYR A 757 -25.75 -3.04 0.69
CA TYR A 757 -26.02 -3.96 -0.41
C TYR A 757 -25.37 -3.49 -1.71
N ILE A 758 -24.04 -3.45 -1.70
CA ILE A 758 -23.19 -3.13 -2.84
C ILE A 758 -22.10 -4.20 -3.03
N TYR A 759 -21.87 -4.62 -4.26
CA TYR A 759 -20.90 -5.65 -4.63
C TYR A 759 -20.49 -5.53 -6.11
N GLY A 760 -19.39 -6.19 -6.52
CA GLY A 760 -18.90 -6.16 -7.90
C GLY A 760 -17.84 -5.07 -8.15
N PRO A 761 -17.59 -4.74 -9.40
CA PRO A 761 -16.64 -3.69 -9.80
C PRO A 761 -17.02 -2.31 -9.27
N SER A 762 -16.01 -1.53 -8.89
CA SER A 762 -16.22 -0.19 -8.30
C SER A 762 -16.71 0.86 -9.30
N LEU A 763 -16.55 0.62 -10.60
CA LEU A 763 -16.97 1.54 -11.67
C LEU A 763 -17.76 0.77 -12.75
N PRO A 764 -18.83 1.35 -13.29
CA PRO A 764 -19.43 0.92 -14.55
C PRO A 764 -18.48 1.18 -15.72
N ARG A 765 -18.91 0.87 -16.96
CA ARG A 765 -18.12 1.25 -18.13
C ARG A 765 -17.79 2.74 -18.11
N SER A 766 -16.50 3.04 -18.27
CA SER A 766 -15.99 4.40 -18.14
C SER A 766 -14.94 4.66 -19.23
N PHE A 767 -14.95 5.86 -19.79
CA PHE A 767 -14.01 6.30 -20.82
C PHE A 767 -13.04 7.30 -20.22
N PHE A 768 -11.76 7.18 -20.52
CA PHE A 768 -10.77 8.13 -20.02
C PHE A 768 -9.83 8.63 -21.11
N ALA A 769 -9.32 9.82 -20.88
CA ALA A 769 -8.23 10.41 -21.64
C ALA A 769 -7.28 11.14 -20.69
N GLY A 770 -6.00 11.13 -20.99
CA GLY A 770 -5.00 11.76 -20.15
C GLY A 770 -3.78 12.26 -20.91
N VAL A 771 -3.10 13.22 -20.30
CA VAL A 771 -1.82 13.77 -20.74
C VAL A 771 -0.81 13.73 -19.60
N LYS A 772 0.45 13.44 -19.92
CA LYS A 772 1.56 13.44 -18.96
C LYS A 772 2.76 14.11 -19.60
N ILE A 773 3.28 15.17 -18.96
CA ILE A 773 4.53 15.82 -19.34
C ILE A 773 5.57 15.42 -18.32
N SER A 774 6.73 14.99 -18.77
CA SER A 774 7.84 14.57 -17.90
C SER A 774 9.19 15.07 -18.43
N TYR A 775 10.09 15.36 -17.46
CA TYR A 775 11.47 15.82 -17.70
C TYR A 775 12.46 14.97 -16.92
#